data_febaa05cf580ef81274d7edbb0117415
#
_entry.id   febaa05cf580ef81274d7edbb0117415
#
_cell.length_a   1.000
_cell.length_b   1.000
_cell.length_c   1.000
_cell.angle_alpha   90.00
_cell.angle_beta   90.00
_cell.angle_gamma   90.00
#
_symmetry.space_group_name_H-M   'P 1'
#
loop_
_entity.id
_entity.type
_entity.pdbx_description
1 polymer ?
#
loop_
_entity_poly.entity_id
_entity_poly.type
_entity_poly.pdbx_seq_one_letter_code
_entity_poly.pdbx_strand_id
1 'polypeptide(L)'
;MVHRIFLICIVISLIGLVQSCRPTRYIEKGDYLLTKNVIHINGKDSVYTGISEDALSNVLKQKPNRKLFGLVNFHLGVWNFANGRNPDKRFTKFLKEDVGEAPVTYEPALLTRSAEQLTKYLNNHGHFNADVVTQAWIDSSSVELHYFVNTGNEYKLRKLGKSFEDDSLKSQFVGNKNDALDKLKLRAGSVYNTDELSKERVRLTKALRDLGYCTFEKIHITYDIDTNIAGNYFDVIIRFRNLRNVSNISGVDSVTTAPHLKHQIAGVIVNQNFQVNGLKGSTLDSTYYRNYLYLSLSKPYVRPARIVRNLFLNRGDLYSQSKMKYTYERISGLGTYRFIDIDFEQAGTRQGVPQLDMIVNLNKAPKQGLTFETAGTNRSGNLGISSSVNYTNKNLFSGAEQFNWKVYGGLEWQNTNTSLEGNQNSVIRKTLINTYEYGSEVSLTIPDFLFRLPGRDLPRIKEPKTNISLALDRQGRPQYDRNLINTTFQWTLRLRDQDQLTLAPIDISYVQLEKTKAFTEQLNESRNVLLINSYSDHIISAGRLAYSYTTQDFTNALKNFYYYRLSFESTGNLLRAVSKPLNLQESKGSYLIDTIAFAQYVKADFEYKKYFILTRSSSYVIRLFAGSGLPLANRKALPFDRSFFAGGSNGIRAWRARAL
;
A
#
# COMPACT_ATOMS: atom_id res chain seq x y z
N MET A 1 37.94 9.55 8.05
CA MET A 1 38.32 8.82 6.84
C MET A 1 38.91 7.44 7.18
N VAL A 2 39.88 7.35 8.09
CA VAL A 2 40.57 6.10 8.50
C VAL A 2 39.58 5.00 9.00
N HIS A 3 38.58 5.33 9.84
CA HIS A 3 37.60 4.37 10.33
C HIS A 3 36.69 3.77 9.22
N ARG A 4 36.38 4.53 8.18
CA ARG A 4 35.58 4.03 7.04
C ARG A 4 36.41 3.12 6.14
N ILE A 5 37.69 3.42 5.94
CA ILE A 5 38.61 2.55 5.20
C ILE A 5 38.82 1.24 5.97
N PHE A 6 38.97 1.30 7.29
CA PHE A 6 39.08 0.12 8.15
C PHE A 6 37.84 -0.78 8.11
N LEU A 7 36.64 -0.19 8.14
CA LEU A 7 35.36 -0.93 7.99
C LEU A 7 35.24 -1.56 6.60
N ILE A 8 35.64 -0.86 5.55
CA ILE A 8 35.64 -1.39 4.18
C ILE A 8 36.67 -2.53 4.06
N CYS A 9 37.84 -2.39 4.65
CA CYS A 9 38.84 -3.44 4.68
C CYS A 9 38.40 -4.67 5.47
N ILE A 10 37.68 -4.48 6.59
CA ILE A 10 37.04 -5.59 7.34
C ILE A 10 35.96 -6.28 6.51
N VAL A 11 35.13 -5.54 5.83
CA VAL A 11 34.08 -6.10 4.95
C VAL A 11 34.68 -6.85 3.77
N ILE A 12 35.71 -6.29 3.13
CA ILE A 12 36.45 -6.96 2.04
C ILE A 12 37.16 -8.21 2.54
N SER A 13 37.80 -8.15 3.73
CA SER A 13 38.44 -9.30 4.37
C SER A 13 37.45 -10.40 4.75
N LEU A 14 36.25 -10.02 5.27
CA LEU A 14 35.16 -10.97 5.52
C LEU A 14 34.64 -11.61 4.22
N ILE A 15 34.48 -10.84 3.16
CA ILE A 15 34.08 -11.34 1.83
C ILE A 15 35.16 -12.28 1.27
N GLY A 16 36.45 -11.97 1.42
CA GLY A 16 37.55 -12.82 1.02
C GLY A 16 37.62 -14.15 1.79
N LEU A 17 37.28 -14.15 3.08
CA LEU A 17 37.20 -15.37 3.91
C LEU A 17 36.04 -16.29 3.50
N VAL A 18 34.94 -15.72 3.00
CA VAL A 18 33.78 -16.50 2.52
C VAL A 18 34.03 -17.14 1.15
N GLN A 19 34.88 -16.54 0.29
CA GLN A 19 35.28 -17.14 -0.99
C GLN A 19 36.25 -18.32 -0.84
N SER A 20 36.94 -18.42 0.27
CA SER A 20 37.85 -19.55 0.57
C SER A 20 37.13 -20.85 0.91
N CYS A 21 35.83 -20.83 1.19
CA CYS A 21 35.02 -22.03 1.42
C CYS A 21 34.68 -22.67 0.07
N ARG A 22 35.20 -23.89 -0.19
CA ARG A 22 34.80 -24.70 -1.36
C ARG A 22 33.25 -24.90 -1.31
N PRO A 23 32.49 -24.40 -2.29
CA PRO A 23 31.01 -24.50 -2.28
C PRO A 23 30.52 -25.95 -2.26
N THR A 24 31.33 -26.88 -2.75
CA THR A 24 31.04 -28.31 -2.93
C THR A 24 31.48 -29.19 -1.76
N ARG A 25 31.93 -28.59 -0.62
CA ARG A 25 32.54 -29.33 0.50
C ARG A 25 31.70 -30.42 1.12
N TYR A 26 30.37 -30.23 1.17
CA TYR A 26 29.42 -31.13 1.81
C TYR A 26 28.44 -31.76 0.82
N ILE A 27 28.85 -31.92 -0.43
CA ILE A 27 28.07 -32.60 -1.44
C ILE A 27 28.46 -34.08 -1.39
N GLU A 28 27.48 -34.96 -1.46
CA GLU A 28 27.68 -36.40 -1.44
C GLU A 28 28.38 -36.85 -2.74
N LYS A 29 29.13 -37.97 -2.65
CA LYS A 29 29.79 -38.51 -3.84
C LYS A 29 28.75 -39.01 -4.84
N GLY A 30 28.74 -38.43 -6.05
CA GLY A 30 27.78 -38.70 -7.10
C GLY A 30 26.75 -37.62 -7.33
N ASP A 31 26.64 -36.65 -6.40
CA ASP A 31 25.81 -35.47 -6.56
C ASP A 31 26.59 -34.30 -7.14
N TYR A 32 25.87 -33.39 -7.80
CA TYR A 32 26.43 -32.19 -8.40
C TYR A 32 25.73 -30.95 -7.88
N LEU A 33 26.51 -29.91 -7.50
CA LEU A 33 25.97 -28.60 -7.08
C LEU A 33 25.36 -27.88 -8.27
N LEU A 34 24.11 -27.49 -8.19
CA LEU A 34 23.49 -26.61 -9.17
C LEU A 34 24.02 -25.17 -9.03
N THR A 35 24.77 -24.72 -10.01
CA THR A 35 25.42 -23.40 -10.01
C THR A 35 24.65 -22.35 -10.78
N LYS A 36 23.98 -22.75 -11.88
CA LYS A 36 23.29 -21.83 -12.78
C LYS A 36 22.21 -22.53 -13.59
N ASN A 37 21.12 -21.78 -13.88
CA ASN A 37 20.18 -22.10 -14.94
C ASN A 37 20.37 -21.07 -16.06
N VAL A 38 20.50 -21.54 -17.29
CA VAL A 38 20.66 -20.71 -18.49
C VAL A 38 19.53 -21.02 -19.45
N ILE A 39 18.80 -19.98 -19.82
CA ILE A 39 17.67 -20.11 -20.75
C ILE A 39 18.09 -19.49 -22.07
N HIS A 40 18.09 -20.29 -23.12
CA HIS A 40 18.37 -19.87 -24.49
C HIS A 40 17.05 -19.79 -25.24
N ILE A 41 16.60 -18.59 -25.59
CA ILE A 41 15.34 -18.39 -26.32
C ILE A 41 15.69 -18.29 -27.82
N ASN A 42 15.30 -19.29 -28.58
CA ASN A 42 15.43 -19.32 -30.03
C ASN A 42 14.08 -18.94 -30.65
N GLY A 43 14.00 -17.81 -31.35
CA GLY A 43 12.78 -17.34 -32.03
C GLY A 43 13.00 -15.95 -32.60
N LYS A 44 12.24 -15.62 -33.66
CA LYS A 44 12.27 -14.29 -34.26
C LYS A 44 11.95 -13.23 -33.21
N ASP A 45 12.94 -12.39 -32.92
CA ASP A 45 12.85 -11.19 -32.09
C ASP A 45 12.23 -11.40 -30.69
N SER A 46 13.04 -11.86 -29.73
CA SER A 46 12.67 -11.99 -28.31
C SER A 46 12.11 -10.69 -27.69
N VAL A 47 12.30 -9.55 -28.34
CA VAL A 47 11.78 -8.23 -27.93
C VAL A 47 10.27 -8.07 -28.19
N TYR A 48 9.71 -8.80 -29.17
CA TYR A 48 8.31 -8.66 -29.58
C TYR A 48 7.35 -9.70 -28.97
N THR A 49 7.86 -10.81 -28.42
CA THR A 49 7.02 -11.94 -27.96
C THR A 49 6.43 -11.74 -26.54
N GLY A 50 6.78 -10.67 -25.85
CA GLY A 50 6.29 -10.44 -24.47
C GLY A 50 6.77 -11.47 -23.43
N ILE A 51 7.60 -12.44 -23.83
CA ILE A 51 8.17 -13.48 -22.97
C ILE A 51 9.55 -13.01 -22.50
N SER A 52 9.69 -12.75 -21.22
CA SER A 52 10.96 -12.41 -20.61
C SER A 52 11.66 -13.65 -20.04
N GLU A 53 12.99 -13.67 -20.09
CA GLU A 53 13.81 -14.71 -19.44
C GLU A 53 13.48 -14.83 -17.95
N ASP A 54 13.23 -13.70 -17.28
CA ASP A 54 12.80 -13.67 -15.87
C ASP A 54 11.47 -14.41 -15.63
N ALA A 55 10.50 -14.26 -16.54
CA ALA A 55 9.24 -14.98 -16.45
C ALA A 55 9.43 -16.49 -16.58
N LEU A 56 10.26 -16.92 -17.52
CA LEU A 56 10.61 -18.32 -17.71
C LEU A 56 11.41 -18.88 -16.52
N SER A 57 12.39 -18.12 -16.00
CA SER A 57 13.19 -18.54 -14.85
C SER A 57 12.36 -18.75 -13.58
N ASN A 58 11.24 -18.01 -13.46
CA ASN A 58 10.32 -18.17 -12.33
C ASN A 58 9.55 -19.50 -12.35
N VAL A 59 9.37 -20.10 -13.51
CA VAL A 59 8.64 -21.36 -13.71
C VAL A 59 9.50 -22.58 -13.39
N LEU A 60 10.84 -22.44 -13.41
CA LEU A 60 11.77 -23.54 -13.15
C LEU A 60 11.56 -24.12 -11.75
N LYS A 61 11.56 -25.45 -11.67
CA LYS A 61 11.36 -26.18 -10.40
C LYS A 61 12.60 -26.21 -9.53
N GLN A 62 13.77 -26.18 -10.14
CA GLN A 62 15.03 -26.19 -9.44
C GLN A 62 15.80 -24.88 -9.70
N LYS A 63 16.21 -24.22 -8.63
CA LYS A 63 16.94 -22.94 -8.71
C LYS A 63 18.24 -23.06 -7.92
N PRO A 64 19.35 -22.51 -8.44
CA PRO A 64 20.62 -22.50 -7.72
C PRO A 64 20.52 -21.69 -6.43
N ASN A 65 21.46 -21.94 -5.52
CA ASN A 65 21.60 -21.18 -4.28
C ASN A 65 21.66 -19.67 -4.53
N ARG A 66 21.08 -18.90 -3.62
CA ARG A 66 21.01 -17.43 -3.71
C ARG A 66 22.42 -16.81 -3.66
N LYS A 67 22.68 -15.89 -4.58
CA LYS A 67 23.94 -15.13 -4.61
C LYS A 67 23.72 -13.73 -4.04
N LEU A 68 24.57 -13.30 -3.12
CA LEU A 68 24.60 -11.95 -2.62
C LEU A 68 25.15 -11.02 -3.73
N PHE A 69 24.38 -9.96 -4.07
CA PHE A 69 24.67 -9.07 -5.21
C PHE A 69 24.84 -9.80 -6.57
N GLY A 70 24.30 -11.01 -6.72
CA GLY A 70 24.46 -11.81 -7.94
C GLY A 70 25.85 -12.46 -8.13
N LEU A 71 26.80 -12.22 -7.23
CA LEU A 71 28.21 -12.61 -7.40
C LEU A 71 28.66 -13.68 -6.40
N VAL A 72 28.34 -13.53 -5.13
CA VAL A 72 28.93 -14.34 -4.04
C VAL A 72 27.89 -15.29 -3.44
N ASN A 73 28.23 -16.59 -3.33
CA ASN A 73 27.42 -17.61 -2.68
C ASN A 73 27.48 -17.49 -1.14
N PHE A 74 27.13 -16.32 -0.60
CA PHE A 74 27.24 -16.00 0.81
C PHE A 74 26.44 -16.98 1.70
N HIS A 75 25.19 -17.21 1.37
CA HIS A 75 24.30 -18.06 2.16
C HIS A 75 24.76 -19.52 2.20
N LEU A 76 25.23 -20.05 1.07
CA LEU A 76 25.86 -21.38 1.00
C LEU A 76 27.16 -21.43 1.80
N GLY A 77 27.99 -20.38 1.75
CA GLY A 77 29.21 -20.26 2.55
C GLY A 77 28.93 -20.28 4.05
N VAL A 78 27.93 -19.56 4.51
CA VAL A 78 27.48 -19.55 5.92
C VAL A 78 26.97 -20.93 6.34
N TRP A 79 26.20 -21.60 5.49
CA TRP A 79 25.72 -22.97 5.76
C TRP A 79 26.91 -23.95 5.89
N ASN A 80 27.83 -23.92 4.95
CA ASN A 80 29.03 -24.77 4.97
C ASN A 80 29.88 -24.53 6.23
N PHE A 81 29.99 -23.28 6.66
CA PHE A 81 30.70 -22.91 7.88
C PHE A 81 29.98 -23.43 9.13
N ALA A 82 28.67 -23.35 9.18
CA ALA A 82 27.86 -23.81 10.29
C ALA A 82 27.80 -25.36 10.34
N ASN A 83 27.73 -26.02 9.17
CA ASN A 83 27.59 -27.48 9.06
C ASN A 83 28.81 -28.26 9.57
N GLY A 84 29.99 -27.63 9.62
CA GLY A 84 31.21 -28.22 10.22
C GLY A 84 31.34 -28.02 11.73
N ARG A 85 30.30 -27.52 12.43
CA ARG A 85 30.33 -27.18 13.86
C ARG A 85 29.24 -27.92 14.63
N ASN A 86 29.36 -27.91 15.98
CA ASN A 86 28.40 -28.57 16.86
C ASN A 86 26.97 -28.03 16.61
N PRO A 87 26.02 -28.92 16.18
CA PRO A 87 24.65 -28.53 15.83
C PRO A 87 23.80 -28.07 17.03
N ASP A 88 24.17 -28.45 18.27
CA ASP A 88 23.37 -28.16 19.47
C ASP A 88 23.47 -26.69 19.95
N LYS A 89 24.46 -25.94 19.47
CA LYS A 89 24.60 -24.54 19.84
C LYS A 89 23.57 -23.67 19.11
N ARG A 90 22.79 -22.90 19.88
CA ARG A 90 21.78 -21.95 19.33
C ARG A 90 22.30 -21.09 18.20
N PHE A 91 23.54 -20.58 18.31
CA PHE A 91 24.18 -19.76 17.29
C PHE A 91 24.47 -20.55 16.00
N THR A 92 24.93 -21.81 16.11
CA THR A 92 25.16 -22.68 14.95
C THR A 92 23.85 -22.99 14.22
N LYS A 93 22.79 -23.25 14.98
CA LYS A 93 21.45 -23.50 14.45
C LYS A 93 20.93 -22.25 13.71
N PHE A 94 21.01 -21.06 14.32
CA PHE A 94 20.65 -19.80 13.70
C PHE A 94 21.42 -19.55 12.38
N LEU A 95 22.75 -19.77 12.38
CA LEU A 95 23.54 -19.60 11.15
C LEU A 95 23.16 -20.61 10.07
N LYS A 96 22.78 -21.85 10.43
CA LYS A 96 22.46 -22.91 9.48
C LYS A 96 21.03 -22.78 8.91
N GLU A 97 20.04 -22.44 9.75
CA GLU A 97 18.62 -22.45 9.40
C GLU A 97 18.09 -21.07 8.97
N ASP A 98 18.55 -19.98 9.61
CA ASP A 98 18.01 -18.64 9.36
C ASP A 98 18.86 -17.83 8.37
N VAL A 99 20.19 -17.99 8.38
CA VAL A 99 21.11 -17.22 7.54
C VAL A 99 21.64 -18.04 6.38
N GLY A 100 22.02 -19.29 6.62
CA GLY A 100 22.60 -20.20 5.64
C GLY A 100 21.54 -20.82 4.71
N GLU A 101 21.99 -21.33 3.58
CA GLU A 101 21.19 -22.09 2.64
C GLU A 101 21.93 -23.37 2.28
N ALA A 102 21.27 -24.52 2.44
CA ALA A 102 21.85 -25.82 2.08
C ALA A 102 22.20 -25.89 0.60
N PRO A 103 23.23 -26.66 0.20
CA PRO A 103 23.57 -26.82 -1.21
C PRO A 103 22.39 -27.41 -1.98
N VAL A 104 22.06 -26.79 -3.09
CA VAL A 104 21.06 -27.32 -4.02
C VAL A 104 21.74 -28.28 -4.98
N THR A 105 21.43 -29.56 -4.85
CA THR A 105 21.98 -30.61 -5.72
C THR A 105 21.11 -30.84 -6.95
N TYR A 106 21.71 -31.28 -8.03
CA TYR A 106 21.03 -31.56 -9.29
C TYR A 106 20.15 -32.80 -9.20
N GLU A 107 18.89 -32.66 -9.58
CA GLU A 107 17.91 -33.73 -9.68
C GLU A 107 17.39 -33.86 -11.12
N PRO A 108 17.70 -34.95 -11.86
CA PRO A 108 17.24 -35.11 -13.24
C PRO A 108 15.72 -35.04 -13.42
N ALA A 109 14.96 -35.55 -12.47
CA ALA A 109 13.51 -35.50 -12.49
C ALA A 109 12.96 -34.06 -12.44
N LEU A 110 13.63 -33.17 -11.72
CA LEU A 110 13.25 -31.76 -11.66
C LEU A 110 13.63 -30.98 -12.93
N LEU A 111 14.68 -31.42 -13.62
CA LEU A 111 15.04 -30.86 -14.93
C LEU A 111 13.93 -31.13 -15.96
N THR A 112 13.49 -32.38 -16.08
CA THR A 112 12.39 -32.79 -16.97
C THR A 112 11.10 -32.05 -16.62
N ARG A 113 10.73 -32.00 -15.33
CA ARG A 113 9.56 -31.25 -14.87
C ARG A 113 9.66 -29.75 -15.16
N SER A 114 10.87 -29.18 -15.15
CA SER A 114 11.08 -27.77 -15.51
C SER A 114 10.82 -27.54 -17.01
N ALA A 115 11.27 -28.45 -17.88
CA ALA A 115 10.98 -28.39 -19.31
C ALA A 115 9.48 -28.45 -19.60
N GLU A 116 8.78 -29.41 -18.99
CA GLU A 116 7.32 -29.52 -19.11
C GLU A 116 6.58 -28.25 -18.63
N GLN A 117 7.03 -27.66 -17.52
CA GLN A 117 6.45 -26.41 -17.02
C GLN A 117 6.73 -25.22 -17.94
N LEU A 118 7.91 -25.14 -18.54
CA LEU A 118 8.26 -24.12 -19.54
C LEU A 118 7.37 -24.26 -20.78
N THR A 119 7.23 -25.47 -21.33
CA THR A 119 6.34 -25.74 -22.47
C THR A 119 4.89 -25.36 -22.14
N LYS A 120 4.40 -25.75 -20.96
CA LYS A 120 3.06 -25.39 -20.50
C LYS A 120 2.89 -23.88 -20.34
N TYR A 121 3.89 -23.19 -19.82
CA TYR A 121 3.87 -21.73 -19.70
C TYR A 121 3.77 -21.07 -21.07
N LEU A 122 4.56 -21.52 -22.05
CA LEU A 122 4.56 -21.02 -23.41
C LEU A 122 3.21 -21.27 -24.11
N ASN A 123 2.65 -22.47 -23.98
CA ASN A 123 1.32 -22.79 -24.48
C ASN A 123 0.24 -21.88 -23.90
N ASN A 124 0.31 -21.59 -22.59
CA ASN A 124 -0.61 -20.68 -21.91
C ASN A 124 -0.47 -19.23 -22.38
N HIS A 125 0.63 -18.88 -23.05
CA HIS A 125 0.92 -17.55 -23.60
C HIS A 125 0.89 -17.51 -25.13
N GLY A 126 0.25 -18.50 -25.77
CA GLY A 126 -0.04 -18.49 -27.20
C GLY A 126 1.00 -19.13 -28.11
N HIS A 127 1.95 -19.83 -27.53
CA HIS A 127 3.00 -20.56 -28.27
C HIS A 127 2.72 -22.09 -28.26
N PHE A 128 1.69 -22.53 -28.97
CA PHE A 128 1.25 -23.93 -28.90
C PHE A 128 2.24 -24.93 -29.54
N ASN A 129 3.12 -24.46 -30.43
CA ASN A 129 4.17 -25.24 -31.05
C ASN A 129 5.53 -25.06 -30.38
N ALA A 130 5.54 -24.58 -29.10
CA ALA A 130 6.78 -24.43 -28.37
C ALA A 130 7.38 -25.77 -27.97
N ASP A 131 8.69 -25.88 -28.12
CA ASP A 131 9.48 -27.03 -27.70
C ASP A 131 10.63 -26.59 -26.78
N VAL A 132 10.93 -27.41 -25.76
CA VAL A 132 11.98 -27.11 -24.79
C VAL A 132 12.90 -28.32 -24.64
N VAL A 133 14.12 -28.16 -25.16
CA VAL A 133 15.18 -29.16 -25.02
C VAL A 133 16.09 -28.75 -23.85
N THR A 134 16.47 -29.71 -23.01
CA THR A 134 17.31 -29.48 -21.84
C THR A 134 18.63 -30.21 -21.92
N GLN A 135 19.70 -29.58 -21.44
CA GLN A 135 21.03 -30.18 -21.29
C GLN A 135 21.60 -29.84 -19.92
N ALA A 136 22.23 -30.82 -19.29
CA ALA A 136 23.00 -30.64 -18.07
C ALA A 136 24.49 -30.67 -18.41
N TRP A 137 25.19 -29.57 -18.15
CA TRP A 137 26.64 -29.46 -18.35
C TRP A 137 27.31 -29.67 -17.00
N ILE A 138 27.94 -30.83 -16.87
CA ILE A 138 28.60 -31.27 -15.64
C ILE A 138 30.08 -30.93 -15.71
N ASP A 139 30.56 -30.20 -14.70
CA ASP A 139 31.97 -29.89 -14.51
C ASP A 139 32.41 -30.29 -13.09
N SER A 140 33.26 -31.34 -12.98
CA SER A 140 33.78 -31.91 -11.73
C SER A 140 32.66 -32.26 -10.72
N SER A 141 32.28 -31.38 -9.84
CA SER A 141 31.24 -31.53 -8.81
C SER A 141 30.14 -30.47 -8.90
N SER A 142 30.06 -29.78 -10.03
CA SER A 142 29.03 -28.76 -10.28
C SER A 142 28.32 -29.00 -11.60
N VAL A 143 27.12 -28.45 -11.74
CA VAL A 143 26.29 -28.55 -12.94
C VAL A 143 25.65 -27.21 -13.28
N GLU A 144 25.64 -26.92 -14.58
CA GLU A 144 24.81 -25.86 -15.16
C GLU A 144 23.69 -26.48 -16.00
N LEU A 145 22.48 -26.00 -15.81
CA LEU A 145 21.31 -26.49 -16.56
C LEU A 145 20.98 -25.50 -17.69
N HIS A 146 20.99 -26.00 -18.91
CA HIS A 146 20.70 -25.25 -20.11
C HIS A 146 19.33 -25.66 -20.65
N TYR A 147 18.46 -24.66 -20.87
CA TYR A 147 17.11 -24.81 -21.41
C TYR A 147 17.08 -24.11 -22.78
N PHE A 148 17.01 -24.87 -23.83
CA PHE A 148 16.88 -24.37 -25.20
C PHE A 148 15.39 -24.30 -25.55
N VAL A 149 14.86 -23.10 -25.53
CA VAL A 149 13.43 -22.78 -25.69
C VAL A 149 13.20 -22.35 -27.13
N ASN A 150 12.50 -23.15 -27.89
CA ASN A 150 11.97 -22.77 -29.21
C ASN A 150 10.51 -22.36 -29.02
N THR A 151 10.20 -21.06 -29.15
CA THR A 151 8.87 -20.54 -28.89
C THR A 151 7.86 -20.90 -30.02
N GLY A 152 8.32 -21.16 -31.21
CA GLY A 152 7.42 -21.26 -32.35
C GLY A 152 6.67 -19.96 -32.68
N ASN A 153 5.58 -20.06 -33.41
CA ASN A 153 4.76 -18.90 -33.80
C ASN A 153 3.71 -18.54 -32.72
N GLU A 154 3.39 -17.25 -32.63
CA GLU A 154 2.27 -16.77 -31.80
C GLU A 154 0.93 -17.03 -32.45
N TYR A 155 -0.02 -17.53 -31.66
CA TYR A 155 -1.41 -17.71 -32.11
C TYR A 155 -2.23 -16.45 -31.71
N LYS A 156 -3.00 -15.93 -32.69
CA LYS A 156 -3.79 -14.68 -32.54
C LYS A 156 -5.28 -14.97 -32.67
N LEU A 157 -6.07 -14.28 -31.85
CA LEU A 157 -7.52 -14.37 -31.83
C LEU A 157 -8.09 -13.89 -33.18
N ARG A 158 -8.82 -14.75 -33.89
CA ARG A 158 -9.52 -14.41 -35.14
C ARG A 158 -10.97 -14.01 -34.87
N LYS A 159 -11.73 -14.91 -34.24
CA LYS A 159 -13.16 -14.71 -33.97
C LYS A 159 -13.47 -14.93 -32.49
N LEU A 160 -14.37 -14.11 -31.96
CA LEU A 160 -14.89 -14.21 -30.62
C LEU A 160 -16.40 -14.34 -30.65
N GLY A 161 -16.91 -15.48 -30.18
CA GLY A 161 -18.33 -15.80 -30.10
C GLY A 161 -18.83 -15.88 -28.66
N LYS A 162 -20.14 -15.84 -28.48
CA LYS A 162 -20.82 -16.07 -27.21
C LYS A 162 -21.90 -17.13 -27.41
N SER A 163 -22.03 -18.06 -26.46
CA SER A 163 -23.08 -19.10 -26.43
C SER A 163 -23.72 -19.12 -25.06
N PHE A 164 -25.02 -19.19 -25.01
CA PHE A 164 -25.83 -19.13 -23.79
C PHE A 164 -26.71 -20.36 -23.68
N GLU A 165 -26.71 -21.02 -22.54
CA GLU A 165 -27.67 -22.08 -22.20
C GLU A 165 -28.99 -21.51 -21.64
N ASP A 166 -29.00 -20.21 -21.30
CA ASP A 166 -30.11 -19.50 -20.68
C ASP A 166 -30.46 -18.24 -21.49
N ASP A 167 -31.71 -18.14 -21.97
CA ASP A 167 -32.20 -16.99 -22.72
C ASP A 167 -32.30 -15.73 -21.86
N SER A 168 -32.50 -15.88 -20.54
CA SER A 168 -32.51 -14.73 -19.62
C SER A 168 -31.13 -14.06 -19.52
N LEU A 169 -30.07 -14.86 -19.49
CA LEU A 169 -28.69 -14.35 -19.55
C LEU A 169 -28.40 -13.74 -20.92
N LYS A 170 -28.82 -14.38 -22.01
CA LYS A 170 -28.65 -13.88 -23.37
C LYS A 170 -29.27 -12.48 -23.52
N SER A 171 -30.44 -12.24 -22.95
CA SER A 171 -31.10 -10.94 -23.00
C SER A 171 -30.30 -9.81 -22.35
N GLN A 172 -29.42 -10.09 -21.38
CA GLN A 172 -28.54 -9.09 -20.74
C GLN A 172 -27.40 -8.63 -21.67
N PHE A 173 -27.05 -9.45 -22.67
CA PHE A 173 -25.98 -9.17 -23.64
C PHE A 173 -26.52 -8.63 -24.97
N VAL A 174 -27.82 -8.77 -25.22
CA VAL A 174 -28.46 -8.32 -26.45
C VAL A 174 -29.50 -7.25 -26.09
N GLY A 175 -29.29 -6.03 -26.54
CA GLY A 175 -30.26 -4.93 -26.36
C GLY A 175 -30.12 -4.10 -25.09
N ASN A 176 -29.34 -4.51 -24.12
CA ASN A 176 -29.04 -3.70 -22.94
C ASN A 176 -27.67 -3.00 -23.17
N LYS A 177 -27.66 -1.67 -23.22
CA LYS A 177 -26.44 -0.85 -23.32
C LYS A 177 -25.59 -0.94 -22.02
N ASN A 178 -25.38 -2.14 -21.50
CA ASN A 178 -24.54 -2.36 -20.35
C ASN A 178 -23.10 -2.47 -20.82
N ASP A 179 -22.40 -1.34 -20.89
CA ASP A 179 -21.00 -1.23 -21.31
C ASP A 179 -20.07 -2.28 -20.64
N ALA A 180 -20.44 -2.76 -19.45
CA ALA A 180 -19.66 -3.75 -18.71
C ALA A 180 -19.76 -5.16 -19.31
N LEU A 181 -20.84 -5.52 -19.96
CA LEU A 181 -21.04 -6.84 -20.59
C LEU A 181 -20.72 -6.82 -22.08
N ASP A 182 -21.01 -5.71 -22.78
CA ASP A 182 -20.82 -5.61 -24.23
C ASP A 182 -19.36 -5.40 -24.63
N LYS A 183 -18.61 -4.62 -23.88
CA LYS A 183 -17.19 -4.35 -24.15
C LYS A 183 -16.32 -5.48 -23.61
N LEU A 184 -16.18 -6.56 -24.38
CA LEU A 184 -15.21 -7.60 -24.08
C LEU A 184 -13.79 -7.02 -24.16
N LYS A 185 -12.94 -7.42 -23.22
CA LYS A 185 -11.51 -7.03 -23.24
C LYS A 185 -10.70 -7.81 -24.26
N LEU A 186 -11.17 -9.02 -24.60
CA LEU A 186 -10.59 -9.83 -25.64
C LEU A 186 -10.92 -9.21 -27.01
N ARG A 187 -9.90 -8.97 -27.81
CA ARG A 187 -10.05 -8.33 -29.14
C ARG A 187 -9.41 -9.20 -30.21
N ALA A 188 -10.01 -9.19 -31.40
CA ALA A 188 -9.38 -9.82 -32.57
C ALA A 188 -7.96 -9.27 -32.76
N GLY A 189 -7.01 -10.15 -33.11
CA GLY A 189 -5.59 -9.87 -33.24
C GLY A 189 -4.77 -9.96 -31.98
N SER A 190 -5.40 -10.07 -30.77
CA SER A 190 -4.66 -10.28 -29.53
C SER A 190 -4.08 -11.70 -29.47
N VAL A 191 -2.86 -11.81 -28.90
CA VAL A 191 -2.20 -13.10 -28.69
C VAL A 191 -2.96 -13.89 -27.63
N TYR A 192 -3.02 -15.21 -27.79
CA TYR A 192 -3.61 -16.11 -26.82
C TYR A 192 -2.91 -15.98 -25.46
N ASN A 193 -3.70 -15.78 -24.40
CA ASN A 193 -3.19 -15.73 -23.05
C ASN A 193 -4.27 -16.19 -22.06
N THR A 194 -3.99 -17.29 -21.33
CA THR A 194 -4.92 -17.87 -20.36
C THR A 194 -5.21 -16.94 -19.20
N ASP A 195 -4.26 -16.08 -18.82
CA ASP A 195 -4.46 -15.10 -17.76
C ASP A 195 -5.47 -14.03 -18.17
N GLU A 196 -5.43 -13.57 -19.41
CA GLU A 196 -6.41 -12.61 -19.95
C GLU A 196 -7.81 -13.23 -20.06
N LEU A 197 -7.91 -14.49 -20.48
CA LEU A 197 -9.17 -15.25 -20.45
C LEU A 197 -9.70 -15.38 -19.01
N SER A 198 -8.83 -15.70 -18.06
CA SER A 198 -9.21 -15.80 -16.64
C SER A 198 -9.67 -14.44 -16.06
N LYS A 199 -8.97 -13.35 -16.39
CA LYS A 199 -9.37 -11.99 -15.99
C LYS A 199 -10.74 -11.61 -16.57
N GLU A 200 -10.98 -11.95 -17.83
CA GLU A 200 -12.25 -11.69 -18.49
C GLU A 200 -13.39 -12.51 -17.86
N ARG A 201 -13.15 -13.78 -17.51
CA ARG A 201 -14.09 -14.62 -16.75
C ARG A 201 -14.46 -13.96 -15.41
N VAL A 202 -13.47 -13.50 -14.66
CA VAL A 202 -13.70 -12.80 -13.37
C VAL A 202 -14.51 -11.53 -13.59
N ARG A 203 -14.20 -10.75 -14.62
CA ARG A 203 -14.89 -9.49 -14.95
C ARG A 203 -16.36 -9.72 -15.30
N LEU A 204 -16.63 -10.70 -16.19
CA LEU A 204 -18.00 -11.06 -16.61
C LEU A 204 -18.81 -11.63 -15.44
N THR A 205 -18.21 -12.51 -14.62
CA THR A 205 -18.84 -13.03 -13.41
C THR A 205 -19.25 -11.90 -12.49
N LYS A 206 -18.35 -10.95 -12.24
CA LYS A 206 -18.65 -9.79 -11.39
C LYS A 206 -19.77 -8.92 -11.98
N ALA A 207 -19.74 -8.67 -13.29
CA ALA A 207 -20.76 -7.86 -13.97
C ALA A 207 -22.15 -8.51 -13.87
N LEU A 208 -22.25 -9.82 -14.04
CA LEU A 208 -23.52 -10.56 -13.87
C LEU A 208 -23.98 -10.55 -12.42
N ARG A 209 -23.08 -10.76 -11.46
CA ARG A 209 -23.41 -10.64 -10.03
C ARG A 209 -23.89 -9.24 -9.64
N ASP A 210 -23.39 -8.21 -10.30
CA ASP A 210 -23.84 -6.83 -10.08
C ASP A 210 -25.24 -6.54 -10.66
N LEU A 211 -25.72 -7.41 -11.58
CA LEU A 211 -27.07 -7.36 -12.16
C LEU A 211 -28.11 -8.21 -11.39
N GLY A 212 -27.73 -8.79 -10.26
CA GLY A 212 -28.65 -9.56 -9.42
C GLY A 212 -28.44 -11.07 -9.41
N TYR A 213 -27.57 -11.62 -10.25
CA TYR A 213 -27.34 -13.06 -10.33
C TYR A 213 -26.42 -13.55 -9.20
N CYS A 214 -26.95 -13.66 -7.99
CA CYS A 214 -26.19 -14.00 -6.77
C CYS A 214 -25.45 -15.34 -6.88
N THR A 215 -26.10 -16.35 -7.45
CA THR A 215 -25.60 -17.72 -7.60
C THR A 215 -24.63 -17.90 -8.77
N PHE A 216 -24.40 -16.86 -9.59
CA PHE A 216 -23.52 -16.95 -10.73
C PHE A 216 -22.04 -16.95 -10.31
N GLU A 217 -21.31 -18.01 -10.70
CA GLU A 217 -19.90 -18.22 -10.34
C GLU A 217 -19.00 -18.33 -11.59
N LYS A 218 -17.69 -18.25 -11.37
CA LYS A 218 -16.69 -18.36 -12.44
C LYS A 218 -16.79 -19.68 -13.22
N ILE A 219 -17.23 -20.77 -12.57
CA ILE A 219 -17.36 -22.09 -13.17
C ILE A 219 -18.44 -22.13 -14.26
N HIS A 220 -19.42 -21.20 -14.21
CA HIS A 220 -20.46 -21.11 -15.22
C HIS A 220 -19.99 -20.43 -16.53
N ILE A 221 -18.77 -19.90 -16.57
CA ILE A 221 -18.15 -19.38 -17.79
C ILE A 221 -17.03 -20.33 -18.20
N THR A 222 -17.18 -20.94 -19.38
CA THR A 222 -16.13 -21.77 -20.00
C THR A 222 -15.76 -21.21 -21.37
N TYR A 223 -14.58 -21.55 -21.83
CA TYR A 223 -14.07 -21.17 -23.14
C TYR A 223 -13.89 -22.42 -23.99
N ASP A 224 -14.51 -22.45 -25.16
CA ASP A 224 -14.20 -23.40 -26.21
C ASP A 224 -13.22 -22.71 -27.15
N ILE A 225 -12.06 -23.30 -27.32
CA ILE A 225 -10.96 -22.71 -28.07
C ILE A 225 -10.62 -23.68 -29.22
N ASP A 226 -10.79 -23.18 -30.44
CA ASP A 226 -10.41 -23.92 -31.66
C ASP A 226 -9.07 -23.34 -32.15
N THR A 227 -8.04 -24.16 -32.11
CA THR A 227 -6.69 -23.83 -32.59
C THR A 227 -6.37 -24.52 -33.90
N ASN A 228 -7.28 -25.35 -34.45
CA ASN A 228 -7.08 -26.10 -35.69
C ASN A 228 -7.43 -25.23 -36.91
N ILE A 229 -6.86 -24.05 -36.98
CA ILE A 229 -7.11 -23.04 -37.99
C ILE A 229 -5.80 -22.68 -38.68
N ALA A 230 -5.80 -22.67 -40.01
CA ALA A 230 -4.61 -22.31 -40.77
C ALA A 230 -4.13 -20.87 -40.43
N GLY A 231 -2.81 -20.66 -40.41
CA GLY A 231 -2.21 -19.32 -40.24
C GLY A 231 -1.94 -18.89 -38.82
N ASN A 232 -1.82 -19.79 -37.84
CA ASN A 232 -1.57 -19.51 -36.43
C ASN A 232 -2.66 -18.62 -35.80
N TYR A 233 -3.91 -18.91 -36.10
CA TYR A 233 -5.07 -18.26 -35.49
C TYR A 233 -5.82 -19.24 -34.59
N PHE A 234 -6.63 -18.67 -33.70
CA PHE A 234 -7.59 -19.41 -32.89
C PHE A 234 -8.92 -18.66 -32.81
N ASP A 235 -10.00 -19.42 -32.67
CA ASP A 235 -11.34 -18.89 -32.41
C ASP A 235 -11.74 -19.22 -30.98
N VAL A 236 -12.52 -18.34 -30.34
CA VAL A 236 -12.99 -18.52 -28.96
C VAL A 236 -14.51 -18.38 -28.94
N ILE A 237 -15.17 -19.33 -28.29
CA ILE A 237 -16.59 -19.21 -27.91
C ILE A 237 -16.66 -19.17 -26.39
N ILE A 238 -17.17 -18.06 -25.84
CA ILE A 238 -17.48 -17.92 -24.42
C ILE A 238 -18.81 -18.59 -24.17
N ARG A 239 -18.83 -19.70 -23.41
CA ARG A 239 -20.06 -20.38 -23.02
C ARG A 239 -20.51 -19.95 -21.64
N PHE A 240 -21.76 -19.54 -21.54
CA PHE A 240 -22.47 -19.28 -20.29
C PHE A 240 -23.37 -20.46 -19.98
N ARG A 241 -23.02 -21.21 -18.93
CA ARG A 241 -23.69 -22.46 -18.52
C ARG A 241 -24.70 -22.19 -17.43
N ASN A 242 -25.76 -23.00 -17.40
CA ASN A 242 -26.74 -23.04 -16.36
C ASN A 242 -26.19 -23.60 -15.02
N LEU A 243 -26.95 -23.41 -13.95
CA LEU A 243 -26.71 -24.08 -12.67
C LEU A 243 -26.85 -25.59 -12.87
N ARG A 244 -25.91 -26.35 -12.35
CA ARG A 244 -25.94 -27.83 -12.36
C ARG A 244 -26.02 -28.31 -10.92
N ASN A 245 -27.15 -28.90 -10.59
CA ASN A 245 -27.35 -29.57 -9.29
C ASN A 245 -27.15 -31.06 -9.50
N VAL A 246 -26.12 -31.61 -8.86
CA VAL A 246 -25.89 -33.05 -8.83
C VAL A 246 -26.59 -33.59 -7.59
N SER A 247 -27.60 -34.39 -7.79
CA SER A 247 -28.28 -35.14 -6.70
C SER A 247 -27.95 -36.61 -6.85
N ASN A 248 -27.38 -37.22 -5.82
CA ASN A 248 -27.18 -38.65 -5.76
C ASN A 248 -28.42 -39.29 -5.13
N ILE A 249 -29.27 -39.86 -5.97
CA ILE A 249 -30.47 -40.60 -5.53
C ILE A 249 -30.20 -42.08 -5.78
N SER A 250 -30.07 -42.85 -4.72
CA SER A 250 -29.88 -44.32 -4.76
C SER A 250 -28.63 -44.77 -5.53
N GLY A 251 -27.53 -44.04 -5.44
CA GLY A 251 -26.24 -44.39 -6.08
C GLY A 251 -26.13 -43.98 -7.57
N VAL A 252 -27.14 -43.32 -8.12
CA VAL A 252 -27.10 -42.76 -9.47
C VAL A 252 -27.02 -41.22 -9.41
N ASP A 253 -25.97 -40.67 -9.99
CA ASP A 253 -25.82 -39.21 -10.09
C ASP A 253 -26.80 -38.65 -11.15
N SER A 254 -27.83 -37.95 -10.66
CA SER A 254 -28.76 -37.21 -11.52
C SER A 254 -28.32 -35.75 -11.60
N VAL A 255 -28.04 -35.25 -12.80
CA VAL A 255 -27.67 -33.85 -13.04
C VAL A 255 -28.91 -33.10 -13.54
N THR A 256 -29.43 -32.21 -12.75
CA THR A 256 -30.49 -31.28 -13.16
C THR A 256 -29.92 -29.90 -13.48
N THR A 257 -30.38 -29.27 -14.54
CA THR A 257 -29.96 -27.92 -14.93
C THR A 257 -31.09 -26.94 -14.64
N ALA A 258 -30.72 -25.77 -14.07
CA ALA A 258 -31.66 -24.70 -13.77
C ALA A 258 -31.12 -23.34 -14.26
N PRO A 259 -31.98 -22.44 -14.75
CA PRO A 259 -31.56 -21.10 -15.16
C PRO A 259 -31.09 -20.28 -13.96
N HIS A 260 -30.23 -19.29 -14.23
CA HIS A 260 -29.83 -18.33 -13.23
C HIS A 260 -30.93 -17.28 -12.99
N LEU A 261 -31.36 -17.11 -11.75
CA LEU A 261 -32.38 -16.13 -11.37
C LEU A 261 -31.72 -14.90 -10.73
N LYS A 262 -32.35 -13.73 -10.97
CA LYS A 262 -31.98 -12.51 -10.25
C LYS A 262 -32.57 -12.56 -8.85
N HIS A 263 -31.77 -12.14 -7.86
CA HIS A 263 -32.17 -12.12 -6.46
C HIS A 263 -32.40 -10.68 -6.00
N GLN A 264 -33.40 -10.48 -5.16
CA GLN A 264 -33.75 -9.19 -4.56
C GLN A 264 -33.55 -9.25 -3.04
N ILE A 265 -33.16 -8.15 -2.44
CA ILE A 265 -32.99 -8.06 -0.98
C ILE A 265 -34.34 -7.88 -0.31
N ALA A 266 -34.72 -8.84 0.53
CA ALA A 266 -35.95 -8.81 1.33
C ALA A 266 -35.76 -8.01 2.62
N GLY A 267 -34.66 -8.22 3.30
CA GLY A 267 -34.32 -7.57 4.55
C GLY A 267 -32.81 -7.39 4.73
N VAL A 268 -32.44 -6.52 5.68
CA VAL A 268 -31.06 -6.35 6.11
C VAL A 268 -31.01 -6.44 7.63
N ILE A 269 -30.22 -7.39 8.12
CA ILE A 269 -30.03 -7.71 9.53
C ILE A 269 -28.62 -7.33 9.92
N VAL A 270 -28.44 -6.51 10.95
CA VAL A 270 -27.14 -6.09 11.44
C VAL A 270 -26.90 -6.65 12.85
N ASN A 271 -26.01 -7.59 12.98
CA ASN A 271 -25.62 -8.19 14.25
C ASN A 271 -24.32 -7.58 14.76
N GLN A 272 -24.39 -6.68 15.75
CA GLN A 272 -23.21 -6.00 16.33
C GLN A 272 -22.51 -6.77 17.45
N ASN A 273 -22.98 -7.97 17.80
CA ASN A 273 -22.40 -8.79 18.86
C ASN A 273 -22.00 -10.18 18.36
N PHE A 274 -21.69 -10.28 17.06
CA PHE A 274 -21.25 -11.53 16.48
C PHE A 274 -19.96 -12.02 17.13
N GLN A 275 -19.94 -13.29 17.56
CA GLN A 275 -18.78 -13.98 18.10
C GLN A 275 -18.50 -15.20 17.24
N VAL A 276 -17.27 -15.32 16.77
CA VAL A 276 -16.82 -16.43 15.89
C VAL A 276 -17.00 -17.81 16.56
N ASN A 277 -16.87 -17.87 17.89
CA ASN A 277 -17.00 -19.11 18.68
C ASN A 277 -18.36 -19.29 19.35
N GLY A 278 -19.40 -18.66 18.81
CA GLY A 278 -20.81 -18.78 19.19
C GLY A 278 -21.07 -19.16 20.66
N LEU A 279 -21.19 -18.18 21.56
CA LEU A 279 -21.85 -18.44 22.82
C LEU A 279 -23.33 -18.74 22.51
N LYS A 280 -23.71 -20.02 22.43
CA LYS A 280 -25.08 -20.46 22.42
C LYS A 280 -25.70 -20.03 23.76
N GLY A 281 -26.64 -19.09 23.72
CA GLY A 281 -27.46 -18.78 24.88
C GLY A 281 -27.66 -17.32 25.27
N SER A 282 -27.02 -16.34 24.61
CA SER A 282 -27.34 -14.94 24.86
C SER A 282 -28.54 -14.51 24.03
N THR A 283 -29.64 -14.14 24.66
CA THR A 283 -30.78 -13.48 24.01
C THR A 283 -30.32 -12.13 23.46
N LEU A 284 -30.39 -11.95 22.16
CA LEU A 284 -30.12 -10.68 21.50
C LEU A 284 -31.41 -9.83 21.51
N ASP A 285 -31.29 -8.60 21.99
CA ASP A 285 -32.37 -7.62 21.83
C ASP A 285 -32.46 -7.23 20.35
N SER A 286 -33.66 -7.21 19.82
CA SER A 286 -33.94 -6.79 18.45
C SER A 286 -34.54 -5.38 18.44
N THR A 287 -33.95 -4.51 17.64
CA THR A 287 -34.44 -3.12 17.48
C THR A 287 -34.50 -2.76 16.02
N TYR A 288 -35.58 -2.16 15.59
CA TYR A 288 -35.71 -1.63 14.24
C TYR A 288 -35.19 -0.19 14.18
N TYR A 289 -34.34 0.09 13.23
CA TYR A 289 -33.96 1.44 12.86
C TYR A 289 -34.24 1.63 11.36
N ARG A 290 -35.29 2.43 11.02
CA ARG A 290 -35.83 2.51 9.67
C ARG A 290 -36.29 1.11 9.20
N ASN A 291 -35.75 0.60 8.09
CA ASN A 291 -36.09 -0.71 7.52
C ASN A 291 -35.01 -1.79 7.82
N TYR A 292 -34.20 -1.58 8.84
CA TYR A 292 -33.09 -2.47 9.21
C TYR A 292 -33.35 -3.09 10.57
N LEU A 293 -33.14 -4.40 10.69
CA LEU A 293 -33.22 -5.10 11.97
C LEU A 293 -31.83 -5.11 12.61
N TYR A 294 -31.71 -4.58 13.82
CA TYR A 294 -30.48 -4.61 14.61
C TYR A 294 -30.58 -5.62 15.72
N LEU A 295 -29.57 -6.48 15.82
CA LEU A 295 -29.40 -7.42 16.91
C LEU A 295 -28.24 -6.95 17.80
N SER A 296 -28.52 -6.76 19.09
CA SER A 296 -27.51 -6.35 20.08
C SER A 296 -27.83 -6.93 21.46
N LEU A 297 -26.80 -7.14 22.30
CA LEU A 297 -26.98 -7.62 23.69
C LEU A 297 -27.50 -6.53 24.64
N SER A 298 -27.31 -5.27 24.25
CA SER A 298 -27.70 -4.08 25.00
C SER A 298 -27.71 -2.87 24.06
N LYS A 299 -27.22 -1.70 24.52
CA LYS A 299 -27.06 -0.54 23.62
C LYS A 299 -26.13 -0.86 22.45
N PRO A 300 -26.49 -0.44 21.21
CA PRO A 300 -25.64 -0.62 20.05
C PRO A 300 -24.24 -0.05 20.25
N TYR A 301 -23.21 -0.81 19.91
CA TYR A 301 -21.82 -0.38 20.06
C TYR A 301 -21.49 0.83 19.18
N VAL A 302 -21.91 0.80 17.92
CA VAL A 302 -21.94 1.96 17.03
C VAL A 302 -23.39 2.32 16.74
N ARG A 303 -23.72 3.61 16.78
CA ARG A 303 -25.09 4.10 16.52
C ARG A 303 -25.63 3.56 15.18
N PRO A 304 -26.86 3.04 15.14
CA PRO A 304 -27.47 2.50 13.93
C PRO A 304 -27.38 3.44 12.72
N ALA A 305 -27.63 4.73 12.93
CA ALA A 305 -27.54 5.75 11.88
C ALA A 305 -26.16 5.78 11.18
N ARG A 306 -25.09 5.49 11.92
CA ARG A 306 -23.73 5.45 11.35
C ARG A 306 -23.52 4.22 10.47
N ILE A 307 -24.01 3.06 10.91
CA ILE A 307 -23.89 1.82 10.14
C ILE A 307 -24.74 1.89 8.87
N VAL A 308 -26.00 2.30 8.98
CA VAL A 308 -26.92 2.42 7.82
C VAL A 308 -26.35 3.28 6.71
N ARG A 309 -25.65 4.37 7.05
CA ARG A 309 -24.97 5.21 6.05
C ARG A 309 -23.85 4.51 5.28
N ASN A 310 -23.37 3.39 5.79
CA ASN A 310 -22.30 2.60 5.17
C ASN A 310 -22.83 1.30 4.53
N LEU A 311 -24.15 1.09 4.50
CA LEU A 311 -24.81 0.01 3.79
C LEU A 311 -25.23 0.50 2.40
N PHE A 312 -24.85 -0.24 1.37
CA PHE A 312 -25.13 0.11 -0.04
C PHE A 312 -26.18 -0.78 -0.67
N LEU A 313 -26.61 -1.83 0.04
CA LEU A 313 -27.73 -2.69 -0.32
C LEU A 313 -28.89 -2.44 0.64
N ASN A 314 -30.06 -2.14 0.09
CA ASN A 314 -31.28 -1.84 0.84
C ASN A 314 -32.38 -2.85 0.47
N ARG A 315 -33.39 -2.94 1.29
CA ARG A 315 -34.58 -3.70 0.98
C ARG A 315 -35.17 -3.26 -0.37
N GLY A 316 -35.44 -4.22 -1.24
CA GLY A 316 -35.95 -3.98 -2.59
C GLY A 316 -34.90 -3.81 -3.67
N ASP A 317 -33.60 -3.64 -3.29
CA ASP A 317 -32.51 -3.61 -4.27
C ASP A 317 -32.29 -5.01 -4.86
N LEU A 318 -31.82 -5.05 -6.12
CA LEU A 318 -31.22 -6.26 -6.65
C LEU A 318 -29.86 -6.52 -5.97
N TYR A 319 -29.54 -7.79 -5.78
CA TYR A 319 -28.22 -8.17 -5.31
C TYR A 319 -27.12 -7.55 -6.18
N SER A 320 -26.04 -7.09 -5.58
CA SER A 320 -24.85 -6.58 -6.27
C SER A 320 -23.59 -6.87 -5.46
N GLN A 321 -22.65 -7.59 -6.07
CA GLN A 321 -21.37 -7.92 -5.47
C GLN A 321 -20.54 -6.66 -5.18
N SER A 322 -20.58 -5.67 -6.08
CA SER A 322 -19.90 -4.40 -5.89
C SER A 322 -20.45 -3.61 -4.70
N LYS A 323 -21.78 -3.53 -4.56
CA LYS A 323 -22.42 -2.86 -3.42
C LYS A 323 -22.11 -3.57 -2.09
N MET A 324 -22.10 -4.91 -2.08
CA MET A 324 -21.69 -5.71 -0.93
C MET A 324 -20.23 -5.40 -0.55
N LYS A 325 -19.32 -5.42 -1.53
CA LYS A 325 -17.91 -5.10 -1.32
C LYS A 325 -17.73 -3.68 -0.77
N TYR A 326 -18.44 -2.70 -1.30
CA TYR A 326 -18.41 -1.33 -0.77
C TYR A 326 -18.93 -1.24 0.65
N THR A 327 -19.98 -1.98 0.98
CA THR A 327 -20.49 -2.10 2.36
C THR A 327 -19.40 -2.62 3.29
N TYR A 328 -18.75 -3.71 2.91
CA TYR A 328 -17.63 -4.28 3.67
C TYR A 328 -16.48 -3.27 3.87
N GLU A 329 -16.01 -2.66 2.79
CA GLU A 329 -14.91 -1.67 2.82
C GLU A 329 -15.26 -0.46 3.70
N ARG A 330 -16.49 0.03 3.62
CA ARG A 330 -16.94 1.18 4.41
C ARG A 330 -17.07 0.86 5.89
N ILE A 331 -17.62 -0.28 6.25
CA ILE A 331 -17.72 -0.69 7.66
C ILE A 331 -16.32 -1.01 8.21
N SER A 332 -15.46 -1.66 7.43
CA SER A 332 -14.06 -1.91 7.79
C SER A 332 -13.28 -0.61 8.02
N GLY A 333 -13.51 0.39 7.18
CA GLY A 333 -12.90 1.72 7.29
C GLY A 333 -13.27 2.49 8.56
N LEU A 334 -14.30 2.08 9.30
CA LEU A 334 -14.64 2.63 10.61
C LEU A 334 -13.59 2.27 11.68
N GLY A 335 -12.87 1.14 11.52
CA GLY A 335 -11.82 0.69 12.44
C GLY A 335 -12.33 0.22 13.82
N THR A 336 -13.66 0.14 13.99
CA THR A 336 -14.33 -0.24 15.25
C THR A 336 -14.63 -1.74 15.35
N TYR A 337 -14.53 -2.46 14.23
CA TYR A 337 -14.80 -3.89 14.15
C TYR A 337 -13.53 -4.66 13.77
N ARG A 338 -13.31 -5.79 14.46
CA ARG A 338 -12.17 -6.68 14.21
C ARG A 338 -12.46 -7.67 13.09
N PHE A 339 -13.69 -8.16 13.05
CA PHE A 339 -14.17 -9.09 12.05
C PHE A 339 -15.51 -8.61 11.52
N ILE A 340 -15.66 -8.68 10.22
CA ILE A 340 -16.86 -8.28 9.48
C ILE A 340 -17.15 -9.40 8.51
N ASP A 341 -18.37 -9.92 8.58
CA ASP A 341 -18.89 -10.93 7.68
C ASP A 341 -20.22 -10.48 7.11
N ILE A 342 -20.40 -10.65 5.81
CA ILE A 342 -21.66 -10.29 5.12
C ILE A 342 -22.12 -11.54 4.39
N ASP A 343 -23.19 -12.09 4.89
CA ASP A 343 -23.79 -13.32 4.38
C ASP A 343 -25.19 -13.07 3.81
N PHE A 344 -25.68 -14.00 3.03
CA PHE A 344 -27.00 -13.92 2.38
C PHE A 344 -27.75 -15.22 2.58
N GLU A 345 -28.90 -15.14 3.23
CA GLU A 345 -29.79 -16.28 3.43
C GLU A 345 -31.04 -16.15 2.56
N GLN A 346 -31.56 -17.29 2.11
CA GLN A 346 -32.81 -17.32 1.31
C GLN A 346 -33.99 -16.95 2.18
N ALA A 347 -34.75 -15.90 1.77
CA ALA A 347 -35.94 -15.41 2.46
C ALA A 347 -37.25 -15.77 1.71
N GLY A 348 -37.18 -16.81 0.86
CA GLY A 348 -38.35 -17.26 0.06
C GLY A 348 -38.40 -16.64 -1.34
N THR A 349 -39.60 -16.61 -1.92
CA THR A 349 -39.82 -16.09 -3.29
C THR A 349 -41.00 -15.13 -3.28
N ARG A 350 -40.86 -13.96 -3.89
CA ARG A 350 -41.92 -12.98 -4.02
C ARG A 350 -42.17 -12.69 -5.50
N GLN A 351 -43.42 -12.91 -5.97
CA GLN A 351 -43.76 -12.70 -7.39
C GLN A 351 -42.81 -13.39 -8.38
N GLY A 352 -42.37 -14.62 -8.06
CA GLY A 352 -41.41 -15.37 -8.89
C GLY A 352 -39.97 -14.94 -8.79
N VAL A 353 -39.62 -13.91 -8.00
CA VAL A 353 -38.26 -13.44 -7.77
C VAL A 353 -37.74 -13.97 -6.43
N PRO A 354 -36.64 -14.73 -6.42
CA PRO A 354 -35.99 -15.19 -5.17
C PRO A 354 -35.59 -13.99 -4.30
N GLN A 355 -35.86 -14.10 -3.01
CA GLN A 355 -35.55 -13.07 -2.02
C GLN A 355 -34.38 -13.50 -1.14
N LEU A 356 -33.53 -12.54 -0.75
CA LEU A 356 -32.39 -12.74 0.13
C LEU A 356 -32.44 -11.79 1.32
N ASP A 357 -32.21 -12.31 2.51
CA ASP A 357 -31.87 -11.49 3.67
C ASP A 357 -30.35 -11.30 3.73
N MET A 358 -29.90 -10.06 3.79
CA MET A 358 -28.49 -9.72 3.98
C MET A 358 -28.20 -9.65 5.48
N ILE A 359 -27.29 -10.50 5.95
CA ILE A 359 -26.86 -10.56 7.36
C ILE A 359 -25.48 -9.95 7.46
N VAL A 360 -25.35 -8.86 8.22
CA VAL A 360 -24.09 -8.17 8.48
C VAL A 360 -23.62 -8.49 9.90
N ASN A 361 -22.70 -9.40 10.03
CA ASN A 361 -22.11 -9.86 11.29
C ASN A 361 -20.89 -9.01 11.65
N LEU A 362 -20.92 -8.34 12.80
CA LEU A 362 -19.91 -7.40 13.25
C LEU A 362 -19.34 -7.82 14.60
N ASN A 363 -18.05 -8.18 14.63
CA ASN A 363 -17.33 -8.46 15.86
C ASN A 363 -16.55 -7.23 16.32
N LYS A 364 -16.77 -6.80 17.57
CA LYS A 364 -16.17 -5.57 18.12
C LYS A 364 -14.66 -5.69 18.28
N ALA A 365 -13.93 -4.67 17.85
CA ALA A 365 -12.53 -4.47 18.22
C ALA A 365 -12.43 -3.87 19.64
N PRO A 366 -11.28 -4.02 20.33
CA PRO A 366 -11.03 -3.30 21.57
C PRO A 366 -11.23 -1.79 21.35
N LYS A 367 -12.06 -1.19 22.20
CA LYS A 367 -12.42 0.23 22.09
C LYS A 367 -11.24 1.14 22.38
N GLN A 368 -10.40 0.74 23.32
CA GLN A 368 -9.26 1.52 23.81
C GLN A 368 -7.96 0.74 23.62
N GLY A 369 -6.89 1.47 23.38
CA GLY A 369 -5.54 0.93 23.30
C GLY A 369 -4.56 1.92 23.90
N LEU A 370 -3.52 1.40 24.56
CA LEU A 370 -2.38 2.15 25.04
C LEU A 370 -1.12 1.54 24.44
N THR A 371 -0.30 2.36 23.81
CA THR A 371 0.95 1.94 23.20
C THR A 371 2.10 2.74 23.79
N PHE A 372 3.14 2.02 24.26
CA PHE A 372 4.41 2.60 24.69
C PHE A 372 5.45 2.32 23.61
N GLU A 373 6.22 3.32 23.25
CA GLU A 373 7.31 3.19 22.30
C GLU A 373 8.54 3.88 22.86
N THR A 374 9.68 3.21 22.81
CA THR A 374 10.99 3.78 23.16
C THR A 374 11.95 3.45 22.03
N ALA A 375 12.68 4.44 21.55
CA ALA A 375 13.61 4.30 20.43
C ALA A 375 14.93 5.03 20.71
N GLY A 376 16.04 4.39 20.35
CA GLY A 376 17.32 5.05 20.20
C GLY A 376 17.34 5.81 18.88
N THR A 377 17.77 7.06 18.87
CA THR A 377 17.82 7.91 17.68
C THR A 377 19.26 8.31 17.33
N ASN A 378 19.54 8.42 16.04
CA ASN A 378 20.76 9.00 15.53
C ASN A 378 20.41 9.97 14.39
N ARG A 379 20.42 11.27 14.70
CA ARG A 379 20.09 12.34 13.74
C ARG A 379 21.36 13.10 13.39
N SER A 380 21.88 12.89 12.18
CA SER A 380 23.09 13.59 11.69
C SER A 380 24.33 13.46 12.60
N GLY A 381 24.47 12.31 13.27
CA GLY A 381 25.58 12.05 14.19
C GLY A 381 25.27 12.38 15.66
N ASN A 382 24.13 12.96 15.96
CA ASN A 382 23.67 13.19 17.33
C ASN A 382 22.92 11.96 17.81
N LEU A 383 23.37 11.36 18.88
CA LEU A 383 22.72 10.22 19.52
C LEU A 383 21.63 10.72 20.48
N GLY A 384 20.54 9.99 20.56
CA GLY A 384 19.45 10.34 21.46
C GLY A 384 18.58 9.14 21.83
N ILE A 385 17.66 9.40 22.72
CA ILE A 385 16.61 8.49 23.12
C ILE A 385 15.27 9.24 23.09
N SER A 386 14.25 8.60 22.57
CA SER A 386 12.89 9.14 22.58
C SER A 386 11.90 8.11 23.10
N SER A 387 10.89 8.57 23.82
CA SER A 387 9.80 7.73 24.32
C SER A 387 8.46 8.40 24.04
N SER A 388 7.45 7.61 23.76
CA SER A 388 6.09 8.11 23.58
C SER A 388 5.05 7.16 24.18
N VAL A 389 3.95 7.75 24.62
CA VAL A 389 2.74 7.06 25.07
C VAL A 389 1.61 7.52 24.17
N ASN A 390 0.94 6.59 23.53
CA ASN A 390 -0.19 6.88 22.67
C ASN A 390 -1.44 6.16 23.18
N TYR A 391 -2.45 6.93 23.57
CA TYR A 391 -3.78 6.45 23.91
C TYR A 391 -4.70 6.59 22.71
N THR A 392 -5.39 5.52 22.34
CA THR A 392 -6.35 5.50 21.25
C THR A 392 -7.71 5.05 21.75
N ASN A 393 -8.78 5.79 21.42
CA ASN A 393 -10.16 5.36 21.57
C ASN A 393 -10.84 5.35 20.19
N LYS A 394 -11.25 4.16 19.73
CA LYS A 394 -11.76 3.94 18.36
C LYS A 394 -13.26 4.26 18.20
N ASN A 395 -13.95 4.61 19.28
CA ASN A 395 -15.39 4.85 19.24
C ASN A 395 -15.81 5.80 20.39
N LEU A 396 -15.30 7.03 20.36
CA LEU A 396 -15.40 7.97 21.47
C LEU A 396 -16.87 8.29 21.78
N PHE A 397 -17.65 8.73 20.79
CA PHE A 397 -19.06 9.13 20.92
C PHE A 397 -20.03 8.13 20.30
N SER A 398 -19.65 6.86 20.19
CA SER A 398 -20.47 5.79 19.58
C SER A 398 -20.84 6.03 18.11
N GLY A 399 -20.10 6.87 17.39
CA GLY A 399 -20.24 7.11 15.96
C GLY A 399 -19.00 6.67 15.16
N ALA A 400 -18.16 5.83 15.78
CA ALA A 400 -16.86 5.39 15.24
C ALA A 400 -15.86 6.56 15.09
N GLU A 401 -16.02 7.60 15.93
CA GLU A 401 -15.04 8.67 16.03
C GLU A 401 -13.79 8.14 16.74
N GLN A 402 -12.65 8.27 16.07
CA GLN A 402 -11.36 7.83 16.61
C GLN A 402 -10.65 9.02 17.27
N PHE A 403 -10.39 8.89 18.56
CA PHE A 403 -9.62 9.84 19.36
C PHE A 403 -8.23 9.25 19.61
N ASN A 404 -7.18 10.02 19.33
CA ASN A 404 -5.81 9.69 19.67
C ASN A 404 -5.21 10.81 20.51
N TRP A 405 -4.53 10.43 21.58
CA TRP A 405 -3.74 11.34 22.40
C TRP A 405 -2.35 10.75 22.56
N LYS A 406 -1.37 11.44 22.01
CA LYS A 406 0.04 11.09 22.08
C LYS A 406 0.79 12.11 22.93
N VAL A 407 1.54 11.60 23.92
CA VAL A 407 2.53 12.36 24.66
C VAL A 407 3.89 11.77 24.36
N TYR A 408 4.86 12.62 24.08
CA TYR A 408 6.20 12.17 23.72
C TYR A 408 7.27 13.07 24.34
N GLY A 409 8.46 12.49 24.51
CA GLY A 409 9.65 13.20 24.94
C GLY A 409 10.90 12.56 24.38
N GLY A 410 11.92 13.37 24.17
CA GLY A 410 13.21 12.95 23.67
C GLY A 410 14.35 13.74 24.25
N LEU A 411 15.49 13.09 24.37
CA LEU A 411 16.77 13.65 24.80
C LEU A 411 17.82 13.33 23.75
N GLU A 412 18.63 14.32 23.38
CA GLU A 412 19.64 14.17 22.32
C GLU A 412 20.98 14.79 22.75
N TRP A 413 22.07 14.15 22.38
CA TRP A 413 23.42 14.66 22.52
C TRP A 413 23.82 15.36 21.24
N GLN A 414 23.75 16.67 21.22
CA GLN A 414 24.24 17.45 20.09
C GLN A 414 25.72 17.78 20.27
N ASN A 415 26.53 17.40 19.29
CA ASN A 415 27.96 17.74 19.28
C ASN A 415 28.10 19.21 18.85
N THR A 416 28.25 20.10 19.81
CA THR A 416 28.50 21.53 19.58
C THR A 416 30.00 21.72 19.44
N ASN A 417 30.53 21.65 18.23
CA ASN A 417 31.87 22.17 17.93
C ASN A 417 31.78 23.71 17.87
N THR A 418 31.68 24.35 19.00
CA THR A 418 31.95 25.79 19.11
C THR A 418 33.44 25.96 19.25
N SER A 419 34.14 26.06 18.12
CA SER A 419 35.45 26.69 18.08
C SER A 419 35.24 28.18 18.32
N LEU A 420 35.05 28.58 19.55
CA LEU A 420 35.31 29.94 19.98
C LEU A 420 36.79 30.04 20.22
N GLU A 421 37.56 30.41 19.18
CA GLU A 421 38.86 30.99 19.34
C GLU A 421 38.77 32.19 20.27
N GLY A 422 39.39 32.11 21.42
CA GLY A 422 39.70 33.30 22.22
C GLY A 422 39.16 33.41 23.61
N ASN A 423 39.09 32.33 24.43
CA ASN A 423 39.28 32.42 25.87
C ASN A 423 39.42 31.05 26.54
N GLN A 424 40.57 30.74 27.04
CA GLN A 424 40.93 29.43 27.61
C GLN A 424 40.34 29.14 29.00
N ASN A 425 39.41 29.94 29.50
CA ASN A 425 38.81 29.79 30.84
C ASN A 425 37.30 29.56 30.91
N SER A 426 36.60 29.32 29.81
CA SER A 426 35.25 28.83 29.92
C SER A 426 35.26 27.30 30.02
N VAL A 427 35.16 26.80 31.25
CA VAL A 427 34.79 25.41 31.54
C VAL A 427 33.41 25.19 30.90
N ILE A 428 33.39 24.82 29.62
CA ILE A 428 32.19 24.33 28.98
C ILE A 428 31.84 23.04 29.72
N ARG A 429 30.87 23.12 30.65
CA ARG A 429 30.19 21.93 31.16
C ARG A 429 29.71 21.19 29.91
N LYS A 430 30.41 20.14 29.49
CA LYS A 430 29.89 19.12 28.61
C LYS A 430 28.73 18.44 29.34
N THR A 431 27.58 19.07 29.34
CA THR A 431 26.36 18.39 29.75
C THR A 431 26.16 17.29 28.71
N LEU A 432 26.18 16.05 29.18
CA LEU A 432 26.03 14.87 28.34
C LEU A 432 24.74 14.94 27.47
N ILE A 433 23.71 15.62 27.98
CA ILE A 433 22.42 15.86 27.35
C ILE A 433 22.22 17.36 27.22
N ASN A 434 22.12 17.86 26.00
CA ASN A 434 22.04 19.29 25.74
C ASN A 434 20.84 19.69 24.86
N THR A 435 20.07 18.73 24.41
CA THR A 435 18.88 18.95 23.61
C THR A 435 17.74 18.10 24.16
N TYR A 436 16.60 18.72 24.39
CA TYR A 436 15.38 18.04 24.81
C TYR A 436 14.20 18.47 23.94
N GLU A 437 13.26 17.55 23.79
CA GLU A 437 12.01 17.77 23.07
C GLU A 437 10.89 17.08 23.82
N TYR A 438 9.78 17.73 24.04
CA TYR A 438 8.58 17.11 24.56
C TYR A 438 7.34 17.76 23.98
N GLY A 439 6.30 16.95 23.84
CA GLY A 439 5.08 17.44 23.24
C GLY A 439 3.87 16.55 23.53
N SER A 440 2.73 17.09 23.15
CA SER A 440 1.44 16.44 23.25
C SER A 440 0.66 16.70 21.99
N GLU A 441 0.11 15.65 21.42
CA GLU A 441 -0.75 15.71 20.21
C GLU A 441 -2.09 15.06 20.50
N VAL A 442 -3.17 15.78 20.24
CA VAL A 442 -4.54 15.29 20.32
C VAL A 442 -5.13 15.31 18.93
N SER A 443 -5.74 14.21 18.49
CA SER A 443 -6.44 14.17 17.21
C SER A 443 -7.79 13.44 17.31
N LEU A 444 -8.77 13.97 16.59
CA LEU A 444 -10.09 13.40 16.43
C LEU A 444 -10.37 13.16 14.96
N THR A 445 -10.51 11.89 14.60
CA THR A 445 -10.88 11.48 13.23
C THR A 445 -12.34 11.03 13.20
N ILE A 446 -13.16 11.72 12.43
CA ILE A 446 -14.58 11.42 12.22
C ILE A 446 -14.71 10.75 10.86
N PRO A 447 -15.28 9.52 10.77
CA PRO A 447 -15.44 8.79 9.51
C PRO A 447 -16.63 9.31 8.68
N ASP A 448 -16.70 10.62 8.50
CA ASP A 448 -17.70 11.36 7.72
C ASP A 448 -17.23 12.82 7.51
N PHE A 449 -17.93 13.57 6.68
CA PHE A 449 -17.76 15.03 6.66
C PHE A 449 -18.50 15.66 7.84
N LEU A 450 -17.79 16.48 8.61
CA LEU A 450 -18.40 17.21 9.74
C LEU A 450 -19.43 18.22 9.24
N PHE A 451 -19.11 18.94 8.18
CA PHE A 451 -20.01 19.90 7.54
C PHE A 451 -20.46 19.35 6.17
N ARG A 452 -21.73 19.05 6.02
CA ARG A 452 -22.33 18.63 4.76
C ARG A 452 -22.71 19.84 3.93
N LEU A 453 -22.30 19.85 2.67
CA LEU A 453 -22.90 20.77 1.71
C LEU A 453 -24.37 20.39 1.49
N PRO A 454 -25.32 21.30 1.74
CA PRO A 454 -26.72 21.01 1.55
C PRO A 454 -27.01 20.62 0.09
N GLY A 455 -27.84 19.59 -0.12
CA GLY A 455 -28.39 19.24 -1.43
C GLY A 455 -27.63 18.22 -2.26
N ARG A 456 -26.53 17.61 -1.78
CA ARG A 456 -25.86 16.52 -2.50
C ARG A 456 -25.65 15.32 -1.60
N ASP A 457 -26.46 14.28 -1.81
CA ASP A 457 -26.05 12.93 -1.47
C ASP A 457 -24.81 12.61 -2.33
N LEU A 458 -23.66 12.44 -1.69
CA LEU A 458 -22.43 12.07 -2.37
C LEU A 458 -22.23 10.54 -2.29
N PRO A 459 -23.00 9.75 -3.07
CA PRO A 459 -23.06 8.29 -2.92
C PRO A 459 -21.77 7.58 -3.38
N ARG A 460 -20.87 8.30 -4.02
CA ARG A 460 -19.66 7.72 -4.66
C ARG A 460 -18.35 8.01 -3.95
N ILE A 461 -18.38 8.78 -2.85
CA ILE A 461 -17.16 9.05 -2.10
C ILE A 461 -16.81 7.84 -1.25
N LYS A 462 -15.67 7.26 -1.52
CA LYS A 462 -15.07 6.24 -0.68
C LYS A 462 -14.35 6.91 0.48
N GLU A 463 -14.56 6.41 1.70
CA GLU A 463 -13.85 6.81 2.91
C GLU A 463 -13.78 8.32 3.19
N PRO A 464 -14.91 9.05 3.28
CA PRO A 464 -14.87 10.43 3.73
C PRO A 464 -14.40 10.46 5.18
N LYS A 465 -13.40 11.30 5.48
CA LYS A 465 -12.86 11.48 6.84
C LYS A 465 -12.67 12.95 7.13
N THR A 466 -13.04 13.37 8.33
CA THR A 466 -12.65 14.67 8.89
C THR A 466 -11.63 14.42 9.98
N ASN A 467 -10.49 15.08 9.93
CA ASN A 467 -9.49 15.04 10.96
C ASN A 467 -9.33 16.44 11.59
N ILE A 468 -9.38 16.50 12.91
CA ILE A 468 -9.11 17.70 13.70
C ILE A 468 -7.94 17.34 14.60
N SER A 469 -6.86 18.13 14.58
CA SER A 469 -5.71 17.87 15.44
C SER A 469 -5.18 19.15 16.07
N LEU A 470 -4.64 19.00 17.28
CA LEU A 470 -3.91 20.02 18.01
C LEU A 470 -2.62 19.37 18.52
N ALA A 471 -1.49 19.97 18.16
CA ALA A 471 -0.18 19.56 18.65
C ALA A 471 0.51 20.73 19.37
N LEU A 472 1.10 20.42 20.50
CA LEU A 472 1.92 21.31 21.31
C LEU A 472 3.30 20.68 21.42
N ASP A 473 4.34 21.39 21.05
CA ASP A 473 5.72 20.90 21.09
C ASP A 473 6.64 21.97 21.67
N ARG A 474 7.55 21.54 22.54
CA ARG A 474 8.63 22.36 23.04
C ARG A 474 9.95 21.65 22.83
N GLN A 475 10.90 22.37 22.23
CA GLN A 475 12.24 21.90 21.98
C GLN A 475 13.26 22.90 22.57
N GLY A 476 14.12 22.43 23.45
CA GLY A 476 15.27 23.16 23.92
C GLY A 476 16.55 22.67 23.28
N ARG A 477 17.34 23.59 22.76
CA ARG A 477 18.68 23.37 22.19
C ARG A 477 19.68 24.37 22.82
N PRO A 478 20.99 24.11 22.73
CA PRO A 478 21.98 25.05 23.24
C PRO A 478 21.88 26.46 22.63
N GLN A 479 21.32 26.58 21.44
CA GLN A 479 21.21 27.82 20.68
C GLN A 479 19.89 28.55 20.91
N TYR A 480 18.80 27.83 21.16
CA TYR A 480 17.46 28.39 21.28
C TYR A 480 16.47 27.44 21.96
N ASP A 481 15.45 27.99 22.54
CA ASP A 481 14.20 27.30 22.88
C ASP A 481 13.13 27.62 21.85
N ARG A 482 12.37 26.60 21.46
CA ARG A 482 11.29 26.69 20.45
C ARG A 482 10.00 26.14 21.01
N ASN A 483 8.95 26.93 20.93
CA ASN A 483 7.58 26.51 21.22
C ASN A 483 6.82 26.45 19.89
N LEU A 484 6.10 25.36 19.66
CA LEU A 484 5.27 25.16 18.47
C LEU A 484 3.86 24.76 18.90
N ILE A 485 2.87 25.46 18.36
CA ILE A 485 1.46 25.09 18.42
C ILE A 485 0.99 24.86 17.00
N ASN A 486 0.44 23.69 16.72
CA ASN A 486 -0.13 23.39 15.41
C ASN A 486 -1.56 22.91 15.56
N THR A 487 -2.48 23.51 14.79
CA THR A 487 -3.88 23.13 14.72
C THR A 487 -4.27 22.87 13.28
N THR A 488 -4.86 21.71 12.99
CA THR A 488 -5.28 21.37 11.65
C THR A 488 -6.72 20.88 11.65
N PHE A 489 -7.50 21.38 10.67
CA PHE A 489 -8.79 20.84 10.30
C PHE A 489 -8.72 20.40 8.84
N GLN A 490 -8.99 19.11 8.58
CA GLN A 490 -8.74 18.51 7.27
C GLN A 490 -9.84 17.54 6.88
N TRP A 491 -10.25 17.59 5.61
CA TRP A 491 -11.04 16.56 4.95
C TRP A 491 -10.17 15.69 4.05
N THR A 492 -10.41 14.40 4.10
CA THR A 492 -9.83 13.43 3.17
C THR A 492 -10.94 12.65 2.51
N LEU A 493 -10.86 12.48 1.21
CA LEU A 493 -11.85 11.75 0.43
C LEU A 493 -11.17 10.97 -0.71
N ARG A 494 -11.74 9.81 -1.04
CA ARG A 494 -11.37 9.02 -2.21
C ARG A 494 -12.57 8.95 -3.14
N LEU A 495 -12.38 9.32 -4.40
CA LEU A 495 -13.40 9.16 -5.44
C LEU A 495 -13.33 7.76 -6.05
N ARG A 496 -12.11 7.20 -6.14
CA ARG A 496 -11.78 5.84 -6.62
C ARG A 496 -10.75 5.22 -5.69
N ASP A 497 -10.45 3.93 -5.88
CA ASP A 497 -9.39 3.24 -5.11
C ASP A 497 -8.00 3.82 -5.36
N GLN A 498 -7.83 4.48 -6.48
CA GLN A 498 -6.55 4.97 -7.00
C GLN A 498 -6.26 6.42 -6.64
N ASP A 499 -7.28 7.20 -6.26
CA ASP A 499 -7.12 8.64 -6.03
C ASP A 499 -7.51 9.04 -4.59
N GLN A 500 -6.84 10.08 -4.12
CA GLN A 500 -7.15 10.70 -2.83
C GLN A 500 -7.07 12.21 -2.96
N LEU A 501 -8.10 12.89 -2.51
CA LEU A 501 -8.13 14.34 -2.37
C LEU A 501 -8.11 14.69 -0.88
N THR A 502 -7.22 15.60 -0.52
CA THR A 502 -7.09 16.14 0.82
C THR A 502 -7.28 17.65 0.78
N LEU A 503 -8.21 18.16 1.55
CA LEU A 503 -8.47 19.59 1.69
C LEU A 503 -8.33 19.96 3.17
N ALA A 504 -7.36 20.79 3.49
CA ALA A 504 -7.18 21.37 4.81
C ALA A 504 -7.46 22.88 4.73
N PRO A 505 -8.70 23.32 4.98
CA PRO A 505 -9.02 24.75 4.96
C PRO A 505 -8.38 25.54 6.10
N ILE A 506 -8.05 24.85 7.20
CA ILE A 506 -7.40 25.44 8.37
C ILE A 506 -6.18 24.61 8.73
N ASP A 507 -5.01 25.20 8.61
CA ASP A 507 -3.73 24.71 9.10
C ASP A 507 -2.97 25.88 9.69
N ILE A 508 -3.02 26.00 11.02
CA ILE A 508 -2.42 27.11 11.76
C ILE A 508 -1.21 26.58 12.53
N SER A 509 -0.06 27.17 12.27
CA SER A 509 1.15 26.92 13.03
C SER A 509 1.63 28.24 13.66
N TYR A 510 1.80 28.23 14.97
CA TYR A 510 2.39 29.32 15.75
C TYR A 510 3.75 28.85 16.26
N VAL A 511 4.81 29.56 15.90
CA VAL A 511 6.19 29.25 16.28
C VAL A 511 6.80 30.44 16.99
N GLN A 512 7.26 30.19 18.18
CA GLN A 512 8.01 31.16 18.98
C GLN A 512 9.39 30.62 19.28
N LEU A 513 10.41 31.45 19.13
CA LEU A 513 11.81 31.11 19.38
C LEU A 513 12.46 32.09 20.36
N GLU A 514 12.96 31.56 21.44
CA GLU A 514 13.80 32.28 22.39
C GLU A 514 15.27 31.96 22.12
N LYS A 515 16.00 32.89 21.51
CA LYS A 515 17.40 32.69 21.08
C LYS A 515 18.36 33.15 22.19
N THR A 516 19.46 32.42 22.36
CA THR A 516 20.56 32.87 23.21
C THR A 516 21.24 34.10 22.60
N LYS A 517 21.85 34.95 23.44
CA LYS A 517 22.58 36.15 22.96
C LYS A 517 23.67 35.77 21.97
N ALA A 518 24.49 34.76 22.29
CA ALA A 518 25.58 34.30 21.42
C ALA A 518 25.07 33.81 20.05
N PHE A 519 23.93 33.11 20.03
CA PHE A 519 23.35 32.65 18.76
C PHE A 519 22.76 33.82 17.96
N THR A 520 22.20 34.82 18.61
CA THR A 520 21.68 36.03 17.96
C THR A 520 22.83 36.81 17.28
N GLU A 521 23.96 36.96 17.97
CA GLU A 521 25.18 37.59 17.44
C GLU A 521 25.70 36.82 16.20
N GLN A 522 25.84 35.51 16.32
CA GLN A 522 26.26 34.63 15.23
C GLN A 522 25.33 34.73 14.01
N LEU A 523 24.01 34.78 14.21
CA LEU A 523 23.05 34.96 13.12
C LEU A 523 23.25 36.33 12.42
N ASN A 524 23.47 37.39 13.17
CA ASN A 524 23.69 38.73 12.62
C ASN A 524 25.01 38.82 11.85
N GLU A 525 26.07 38.21 12.38
CA GLU A 525 27.40 38.13 11.73
C GLU A 525 27.35 37.35 10.42
N SER A 526 26.50 36.35 10.32
CA SER A 526 26.33 35.54 9.10
C SER A 526 25.87 36.36 7.89
N ARG A 527 25.25 37.51 8.10
CA ARG A 527 24.61 38.38 7.07
C ARG A 527 23.67 37.64 6.12
N ASN A 528 23.30 36.41 6.48
CA ASN A 528 22.42 35.57 5.68
C ASN A 528 20.97 35.82 6.07
N VAL A 529 20.28 36.65 5.30
CA VAL A 529 18.88 37.04 5.52
C VAL A 529 17.94 35.82 5.59
N LEU A 530 18.20 34.77 4.80
CA LEU A 530 17.40 33.54 4.82
C LEU A 530 17.59 32.79 6.12
N LEU A 531 18.83 32.72 6.64
CA LEU A 531 19.15 32.08 7.90
C LEU A 531 18.52 32.85 9.08
N ILE A 532 18.64 34.18 9.11
CA ILE A 532 18.04 35.04 10.14
C ILE A 532 16.52 34.86 10.17
N ASN A 533 15.87 34.89 9.00
CA ASN A 533 14.42 34.69 8.89
C ASN A 533 13.99 33.27 9.29
N SER A 534 14.85 32.29 9.14
CA SER A 534 14.59 30.90 9.54
C SER A 534 14.40 30.73 11.05
N TYR A 535 15.11 31.55 11.81
CA TYR A 535 15.07 31.55 13.29
C TYR A 535 14.29 32.75 13.83
N SER A 536 13.18 33.09 13.19
CA SER A 536 12.29 34.17 13.66
C SER A 536 10.92 33.62 14.01
N ASP A 537 10.26 34.28 14.95
CA ASP A 537 8.88 33.99 15.28
C ASP A 537 8.00 34.15 14.05
N HIS A 538 7.05 33.25 13.90
CA HIS A 538 6.13 33.32 12.78
C HIS A 538 4.80 32.60 13.03
N ILE A 539 3.78 33.13 12.39
CA ILE A 539 2.45 32.54 12.33
C ILE A 539 2.19 32.14 10.90
N ILE A 540 1.79 30.90 10.70
CA ILE A 540 1.38 30.35 9.42
C ILE A 540 -0.11 30.03 9.54
N SER A 541 -0.95 30.63 8.71
CA SER A 541 -2.37 30.27 8.58
C SER A 541 -2.62 29.91 7.12
N ALA A 542 -2.65 28.62 6.86
CA ALA A 542 -2.68 28.05 5.52
C ALA A 542 -3.99 27.34 5.20
N GLY A 543 -4.43 27.46 3.94
CA GLY A 543 -5.34 26.55 3.30
C GLY A 543 -4.56 25.64 2.34
N ARG A 544 -4.72 24.32 2.45
CA ARG A 544 -4.00 23.33 1.63
C ARG A 544 -4.96 22.44 0.85
N LEU A 545 -4.62 22.19 -0.41
CA LEU A 545 -5.28 21.25 -1.29
C LEU A 545 -4.22 20.29 -1.83
N ALA A 546 -4.42 18.98 -1.69
CA ALA A 546 -3.53 17.99 -2.26
C ALA A 546 -4.35 16.89 -2.96
N TYR A 547 -3.95 16.56 -4.17
CA TYR A 547 -4.50 15.44 -4.92
C TYR A 547 -3.39 14.44 -5.23
N SER A 548 -3.63 13.18 -4.95
CA SER A 548 -2.71 12.08 -5.28
C SER A 548 -3.43 10.99 -6.04
N TYR A 549 -2.69 10.34 -6.96
CA TYR A 549 -3.17 9.25 -7.77
C TYR A 549 -2.09 8.17 -7.89
N THR A 550 -2.49 6.90 -7.85
CA THR A 550 -1.60 5.76 -8.05
C THR A 550 -2.25 4.69 -8.91
N THR A 551 -1.47 4.09 -9.80
CA THR A 551 -1.90 2.91 -10.58
C THR A 551 -1.45 1.60 -9.95
N GLN A 552 -0.96 1.62 -8.70
CA GLN A 552 -0.53 0.44 -7.96
C GLN A 552 -1.66 -0.58 -7.84
N ASP A 553 -1.37 -1.80 -8.25
CA ASP A 553 -2.26 -2.93 -8.16
C ASP A 553 -1.74 -3.91 -7.10
N PHE A 554 -2.37 -3.91 -5.93
CA PHE A 554 -1.96 -4.78 -4.82
C PHE A 554 -2.20 -6.27 -5.09
N THR A 555 -2.98 -6.61 -6.12
CA THR A 555 -3.21 -8.01 -6.52
C THR A 555 -2.11 -8.55 -7.42
N ASN A 556 -1.34 -7.67 -8.08
CA ASN A 556 -0.24 -8.03 -8.95
C ASN A 556 1.04 -7.26 -8.57
N ALA A 557 1.87 -7.88 -7.74
CA ALA A 557 3.11 -7.28 -7.24
C ALA A 557 4.18 -7.04 -8.32
N LEU A 558 4.07 -7.68 -9.51
CA LEU A 558 5.05 -7.55 -10.59
C LEU A 558 4.68 -6.51 -11.65
N LYS A 559 3.58 -5.80 -11.44
CA LYS A 559 3.13 -4.78 -12.39
C LYS A 559 3.80 -3.44 -12.12
N ASN A 560 4.37 -2.86 -13.17
CA ASN A 560 4.85 -1.48 -13.13
C ASN A 560 3.71 -0.52 -12.83
N PHE A 561 3.97 0.50 -12.00
CA PHE A 561 2.98 1.50 -11.65
C PHE A 561 3.60 2.87 -11.52
N TYR A 562 2.76 3.88 -11.50
CA TYR A 562 3.16 5.25 -11.23
C TYR A 562 2.28 5.88 -10.15
N TYR A 563 2.86 6.87 -9.51
CA TYR A 563 2.24 7.72 -8.51
C TYR A 563 2.51 9.18 -8.88
N TYR A 564 1.52 10.04 -8.75
CA TYR A 564 1.75 11.47 -8.75
C TYR A 564 0.95 12.17 -7.66
N ARG A 565 1.47 13.30 -7.23
CA ARG A 565 0.83 14.21 -6.27
C ARG A 565 0.96 15.63 -6.76
N LEU A 566 -0.15 16.35 -6.72
CA LEU A 566 -0.23 17.80 -6.88
C LEU A 566 -0.60 18.38 -5.53
N SER A 567 0.09 19.43 -5.10
CA SER A 567 -0.28 20.12 -3.88
C SER A 567 -0.23 21.65 -4.10
N PHE A 568 -1.17 22.32 -3.47
CA PHE A 568 -1.32 23.76 -3.50
C PHE A 568 -1.56 24.26 -2.08
N GLU A 569 -0.86 25.31 -1.69
CA GLU A 569 -0.95 25.93 -0.38
C GLU A 569 -1.06 27.45 -0.53
N SER A 570 -2.08 28.03 0.07
CA SER A 570 -2.31 29.47 0.14
C SER A 570 -2.26 29.90 1.60
N THR A 571 -1.29 30.71 1.94
CA THR A 571 -0.98 31.08 3.34
C THR A 571 -1.13 32.56 3.55
N GLY A 572 -1.80 32.98 4.63
CA GLY A 572 -1.94 34.35 5.08
C GLY A 572 -2.79 35.25 4.16
N ASN A 573 -3.23 34.76 2.98
CA ASN A 573 -3.98 35.57 2.06
C ASN A 573 -5.37 35.96 2.58
N LEU A 574 -6.05 35.02 3.24
CA LEU A 574 -7.33 35.28 3.89
C LEU A 574 -7.15 36.26 5.05
N LEU A 575 -6.13 36.08 5.90
CA LEU A 575 -5.81 36.99 7.00
C LEU A 575 -5.52 38.39 6.47
N ARG A 576 -4.76 38.52 5.38
CA ARG A 576 -4.47 39.80 4.76
C ARG A 576 -5.73 40.50 4.27
N ALA A 577 -6.65 39.75 3.65
CA ALA A 577 -7.92 40.30 3.16
C ALA A 577 -8.80 40.84 4.29
N VAL A 578 -8.78 40.20 5.47
CA VAL A 578 -9.57 40.62 6.65
C VAL A 578 -8.79 41.50 7.63
N SER A 579 -7.52 41.80 7.39
CA SER A 579 -6.67 42.56 8.32
C SER A 579 -7.22 43.97 8.59
N LYS A 580 -7.68 44.67 7.59
CA LYS A 580 -8.28 46.00 7.76
C LYS A 580 -9.62 45.95 8.49
N PRO A 581 -10.59 45.10 8.11
CA PRO A 581 -11.85 44.93 8.86
C PRO A 581 -11.64 44.55 10.32
N LEU A 582 -10.59 43.75 10.62
CA LEU A 582 -10.26 43.35 12.00
C LEU A 582 -9.37 44.35 12.77
N ASN A 583 -9.05 45.51 12.19
CA ASN A 583 -8.17 46.53 12.76
C ASN A 583 -6.85 45.96 13.26
N LEU A 584 -6.22 45.02 12.49
CA LEU A 584 -4.93 44.49 12.87
C LEU A 584 -3.86 45.59 12.84
N GLN A 585 -2.95 45.56 13.81
CA GLN A 585 -1.83 46.47 13.88
C GLN A 585 -0.91 46.34 12.68
N GLU A 586 -0.53 47.47 12.07
CA GLU A 586 0.40 47.49 10.94
C GLU A 586 1.74 48.11 11.38
N SER A 587 2.84 47.45 11.04
CA SER A 587 4.19 47.95 11.29
C SER A 587 5.05 47.66 10.06
N LYS A 588 5.71 48.71 9.53
CA LYS A 588 6.61 48.60 8.38
C LYS A 588 5.99 47.93 7.14
N GLY A 589 4.67 48.13 6.91
CA GLY A 589 3.93 47.55 5.79
C GLY A 589 3.50 46.09 5.96
N SER A 590 3.71 45.50 7.16
CA SER A 590 3.26 44.16 7.54
C SER A 590 2.19 44.24 8.60
N TYR A 591 1.11 43.47 8.46
CA TYR A 591 0.10 43.29 9.50
C TYR A 591 0.60 42.27 10.53
N LEU A 592 0.34 42.57 11.79
CA LEU A 592 0.79 41.80 12.95
C LEU A 592 -0.39 41.13 13.64
N ILE A 593 -0.14 39.94 14.18
CA ILE A 593 -0.97 39.27 15.19
C ILE A 593 -0.08 39.13 16.41
N ASP A 594 -0.46 39.79 17.52
CA ASP A 594 0.29 39.79 18.77
C ASP A 594 1.81 40.04 18.55
N THR A 595 2.14 41.18 17.91
CA THR A 595 3.51 41.60 17.58
C THR A 595 4.25 40.79 16.50
N ILE A 596 3.72 39.66 16.05
CA ILE A 596 4.34 38.77 15.06
C ILE A 596 3.73 38.96 13.69
N ALA A 597 4.56 39.20 12.68
CA ALA A 597 4.12 39.24 11.28
C ALA A 597 3.77 37.84 10.79
N PHE A 598 2.53 37.61 10.36
CA PHE A 598 2.14 36.33 9.80
C PHE A 598 2.76 36.11 8.41
N ALA A 599 3.03 34.84 8.10
CA ALA A 599 3.52 34.44 6.79
C ALA A 599 2.44 34.65 5.72
N GLN A 600 2.83 35.22 4.56
CA GLN A 600 1.95 35.35 3.42
C GLN A 600 2.68 34.87 2.15
N TYR A 601 2.18 33.80 1.56
CA TYR A 601 2.75 33.21 0.35
C TYR A 601 1.74 32.30 -0.37
N VAL A 602 2.09 31.94 -1.60
CA VAL A 602 1.45 30.86 -2.34
C VAL A 602 2.53 29.84 -2.71
N LYS A 603 2.23 28.56 -2.54
CA LYS A 603 3.16 27.47 -2.81
C LYS A 603 2.46 26.38 -3.58
N ALA A 604 3.13 25.84 -4.59
CA ALA A 604 2.68 24.69 -5.36
C ALA A 604 3.82 23.69 -5.52
N ASP A 605 3.51 22.40 -5.46
CA ASP A 605 4.46 21.32 -5.75
C ASP A 605 3.82 20.19 -6.53
N PHE A 606 4.65 19.54 -7.33
CA PHE A 606 4.33 18.35 -8.10
C PHE A 606 5.36 17.27 -7.86
N GLU A 607 4.93 16.07 -7.56
CA GLU A 607 5.75 14.89 -7.41
C GLU A 607 5.25 13.79 -8.36
N TYR A 608 6.16 13.19 -9.12
CA TYR A 608 5.90 12.03 -9.96
C TYR A 608 6.89 10.92 -9.62
N LYS A 609 6.39 9.69 -9.44
CA LYS A 609 7.21 8.49 -9.22
C LYS A 609 6.77 7.42 -10.20
N LYS A 610 7.71 6.81 -10.91
CA LYS A 610 7.47 5.63 -11.72
C LYS A 610 8.29 4.47 -11.16
N TYR A 611 7.57 3.40 -10.85
CA TYR A 611 8.13 2.16 -10.30
C TYR A 611 8.23 1.14 -11.42
N PHE A 612 9.44 0.66 -11.65
CA PHE A 612 9.74 -0.40 -12.57
C PHE A 612 10.08 -1.65 -11.74
N ILE A 613 9.20 -2.61 -11.77
CA ILE A 613 9.35 -3.88 -11.06
C ILE A 613 10.07 -4.84 -11.98
N LEU A 614 11.33 -5.15 -11.67
CA LEU A 614 12.17 -6.04 -12.46
C LEU A 614 11.92 -7.50 -12.05
N THR A 615 11.93 -7.76 -10.76
CA THR A 615 11.67 -9.09 -10.17
C THR A 615 10.86 -8.93 -8.89
N ARG A 616 10.51 -10.04 -8.22
CA ARG A 616 9.86 -9.99 -6.91
C ARG A 616 10.69 -9.31 -5.81
N SER A 617 12.01 -9.30 -5.97
CA SER A 617 12.95 -8.75 -4.99
C SER A 617 13.66 -7.48 -5.46
N SER A 618 13.49 -7.08 -6.74
CA SER A 618 14.24 -5.97 -7.32
C SER A 618 13.31 -5.01 -8.06
N SER A 619 13.44 -3.74 -7.75
CA SER A 619 12.75 -2.66 -8.45
C SER A 619 13.62 -1.41 -8.48
N TYR A 620 13.42 -0.55 -9.46
CA TYR A 620 13.98 0.78 -9.42
C TYR A 620 12.89 1.83 -9.60
N VAL A 621 13.14 3.03 -9.07
CA VAL A 621 12.17 4.11 -9.04
C VAL A 621 12.79 5.37 -9.61
N ILE A 622 12.09 5.97 -10.58
CA ILE A 622 12.39 7.32 -11.04
C ILE A 622 11.46 8.27 -10.29
N ARG A 623 12.04 9.27 -9.63
CA ARG A 623 11.31 10.34 -8.94
C ARG A 623 11.64 11.68 -9.55
N LEU A 624 10.59 12.41 -9.94
CA LEU A 624 10.66 13.80 -10.36
C LEU A 624 9.91 14.63 -9.34
N PHE A 625 10.53 15.71 -8.89
CA PHE A 625 9.92 16.65 -7.97
C PHE A 625 10.19 18.09 -8.47
N ALA A 626 9.15 18.88 -8.51
CA ALA A 626 9.24 20.30 -8.81
C ALA A 626 8.32 21.08 -7.87
N GLY A 627 8.80 22.21 -7.37
CA GLY A 627 8.01 23.04 -6.47
C GLY A 627 8.45 24.48 -6.52
N SER A 628 7.50 25.38 -6.32
CA SER A 628 7.75 26.81 -6.24
C SER A 628 6.92 27.42 -5.12
N GLY A 629 7.49 28.42 -4.47
CA GLY A 629 6.81 29.20 -3.44
C GLY A 629 7.10 30.68 -3.62
N LEU A 630 6.05 31.49 -3.71
CA LEU A 630 6.13 32.93 -3.90
C LEU A 630 5.72 33.64 -2.60
N PRO A 631 6.67 34.29 -1.88
CA PRO A 631 6.32 35.15 -0.76
C PRO A 631 5.58 36.37 -1.28
N LEU A 632 4.62 36.86 -0.49
CA LEU A 632 3.78 37.99 -0.80
C LEU A 632 4.01 39.15 0.20
N ALA A 633 3.24 40.20 0.09
CA ALA A 633 3.47 41.51 0.73
C ALA A 633 3.75 41.49 2.24
N ASN A 634 3.16 40.57 3.01
CA ASN A 634 3.31 40.59 4.48
C ASN A 634 4.67 40.07 4.98
N ARG A 635 5.35 39.24 4.18
CA ARG A 635 6.71 38.74 4.46
C ARG A 635 7.49 38.51 3.16
N LYS A 636 8.76 38.89 3.15
CA LYS A 636 9.62 38.81 1.94
C LYS A 636 10.23 37.42 1.68
N ALA A 637 10.07 36.49 2.62
CA ALA A 637 10.63 35.13 2.52
C ALA A 637 9.63 34.10 3.06
N LEU A 638 9.71 32.87 2.53
CA LEU A 638 8.97 31.75 3.09
C LEU A 638 9.53 31.38 4.47
N PRO A 639 8.67 30.95 5.40
CA PRO A 639 9.12 30.34 6.64
C PRO A 639 10.04 29.16 6.39
N PHE A 640 11.00 28.97 7.30
CA PHE A 640 11.98 27.89 7.21
C PHE A 640 11.33 26.50 7.06
N ASP A 641 10.27 26.22 7.82
CA ASP A 641 9.57 24.93 7.82
C ASP A 641 8.79 24.67 6.51
N ARG A 642 8.59 25.68 5.70
CA ARG A 642 7.82 25.60 4.44
C ARG A 642 8.69 25.78 3.18
N SER A 643 9.98 26.07 3.35
CA SER A 643 10.92 26.22 2.25
C SER A 643 11.31 24.87 1.64
N PHE A 644 11.55 24.85 0.35
CA PHE A 644 12.15 23.68 -0.30
C PHE A 644 13.65 23.66 -0.03
N PHE A 645 14.19 22.45 0.19
CA PHE A 645 15.62 22.26 0.40
C PHE A 645 16.06 20.87 -0.11
N ALA A 646 17.36 20.74 -0.39
CA ALA A 646 18.00 19.48 -0.72
C ALA A 646 18.88 19.00 0.44
N GLY A 647 19.26 17.72 0.42
CA GLY A 647 20.06 17.08 1.47
C GLY A 647 19.22 16.49 2.62
N GLY A 648 19.89 15.87 3.57
CA GLY A 648 19.29 15.23 4.74
C GLY A 648 18.85 13.79 4.53
N SER A 649 18.31 13.17 5.58
CA SER A 649 17.98 11.74 5.63
C SER A 649 16.96 11.28 4.59
N ASN A 650 16.04 12.17 4.20
CA ASN A 650 14.96 11.89 3.25
C ASN A 650 15.24 12.40 1.82
N GLY A 651 16.38 13.05 1.62
CA GLY A 651 16.81 13.58 0.33
C GLY A 651 18.14 12.93 -0.12
N ILE A 652 19.11 13.75 -0.48
CA ILE A 652 20.46 13.32 -0.83
C ILE A 652 21.24 13.09 0.48
N ARG A 653 21.30 11.86 0.97
CA ARG A 653 21.87 11.49 2.29
C ARG A 653 23.34 11.84 2.47
N ALA A 654 24.10 12.00 1.38
CA ALA A 654 25.50 12.39 1.43
C ALA A 654 25.72 13.83 1.91
N TRP A 655 24.68 14.65 1.89
CA TRP A 655 24.72 16.06 2.26
C TRP A 655 23.84 16.33 3.48
N ARG A 656 24.29 17.20 4.34
CA ARG A 656 23.44 17.69 5.45
C ARG A 656 22.23 18.42 4.86
N ALA A 657 21.11 18.39 5.59
CA ALA A 657 19.96 19.15 5.19
C ALA A 657 20.34 20.62 5.00
N ARG A 658 20.01 21.17 3.81
CA ARG A 658 20.31 22.58 3.46
C ARG A 658 21.79 22.93 3.33
N ALA A 659 22.65 21.96 3.12
CA ALA A 659 24.05 22.20 2.84
C ALA A 659 24.34 22.44 1.34
N LEU A 660 23.31 22.29 0.51
CA LEU A 660 23.36 22.55 -0.93
C LEU A 660 22.70 23.88 -1.23
#